data_4c82dca5030aa820db994e30e3191554
#
_entry.id   4c82dca5030aa820db994e30e3191554
#
_cell.length_a   1.000
_cell.length_b   1.000
_cell.length_c   1.000
_cell.angle_alpha   90.00
_cell.angle_beta   90.00
_cell.angle_gamma   90.00
#
_symmetry.space_group_name_H-M   'P 1'
#
loop_
_entity.id
_entity.type
_entity.pdbx_description
1 polymer ?
#
loop_
_entity_poly.entity_id
_entity_poly.type
_entity_poly.pdbx_seq_one_letter_code
_entity_poly.pdbx_strand_id
1 'polypeptide(L)'
;MVADSTLSVGETSLVTITFSEAVSGFDNSDLNVPNGTLSPVSSSDGGITWTATFKPGANVNASTGQISLNSAGVTDLAGNTGSGIVSSGSFTVDTTRPSATIVMADNALSAGETSLVTVTFSQAVSGFSNADLSVANGTLSAVSSSDGGITWTATFTPNANVTDAGNLITLDNTGVTNASGNAGSGATVSNNYAIDTQRPTATVVIADSLLTIGETSRVTITFSEAVSGFSNADLTIANGTLSTVSSSDGGITWTATLTPDANAASTNNVVTLNNGGLTDLAGNAGSGTTQSNSYAVDQARPTASIVVADSALSANQTSQVTITFSEAVNGFSNADLAVANGTLSAVSSNDGGITWTATFTPNANVTDASNLITLDNTGVADASGNTGSGITSSNNYAIDTVRPTATITVANPNLGIGQTSLVTFAFSERVTNFDLSDISVGNGTLSSLSSSDGGLTWTATLTPDANVTTAPNNFIVLDSSTVIDLAGNAGTAIALSSNYSIDNQRPTATVSIANPNLATGQTSQVTFAFSEPVNNFTLSDVSVANGTLSNLASGDGGATWTATLTPTANVTDPSNFVVLDSSTVTDRAGNAGTGIALSPNYTITATATSQAGDPQFRVDTPAALISTANLPLQPSVFNPPTGNLGSPLSFSPLFEQRTTGGDLPPVGNIFITNRALAPSFIAQVFDSSSVGGQGSGFLGFGSGEGSVFGTSTLSTLFSREAATDTSATGAFDGRTGSGLQESSQSIQSGFGALTLGQQLQQITDNEQEKLRALAWALGEVGVSEAQA
;
A
#
# COMPACT_ATOMS: atom_id res chain seq x y z
N MET A 1 -17.29 -76.87 -91.93
CA MET A 1 -17.85 -75.55 -91.77
C MET A 1 -18.00 -75.29 -90.28
N VAL A 2 -17.63 -74.18 -89.86
CA VAL A 2 -17.90 -73.67 -88.49
C VAL A 2 -19.06 -72.62 -88.65
N ALA A 3 -20.15 -72.90 -87.91
CA ALA A 3 -21.41 -72.14 -88.16
C ALA A 3 -21.31 -70.65 -87.65
N ASP A 4 -20.71 -70.47 -86.50
CA ASP A 4 -20.42 -69.15 -85.97
C ASP A 4 -18.90 -68.90 -86.08
N SER A 5 -18.57 -67.83 -86.78
CA SER A 5 -17.21 -67.50 -87.08
C SER A 5 -16.56 -66.47 -86.07
N THR A 6 -17.35 -66.02 -85.09
CA THR A 6 -16.90 -65.14 -84.04
C THR A 6 -17.41 -65.64 -82.69
N LEU A 7 -16.53 -66.16 -81.84
CA LEU A 7 -16.96 -66.85 -80.61
C LEU A 7 -16.39 -66.11 -79.39
N SER A 8 -17.30 -65.84 -78.56
CA SER A 8 -17.06 -65.13 -77.28
C SER A 8 -17.22 -66.08 -76.04
N VAL A 9 -17.11 -65.59 -74.81
CA VAL A 9 -17.26 -66.31 -73.58
C VAL A 9 -18.66 -66.96 -73.51
N GLY A 10 -18.71 -68.26 -73.36
CA GLY A 10 -19.94 -69.04 -73.14
C GLY A 10 -20.65 -69.46 -74.46
N GLU A 11 -20.22 -68.91 -75.54
CA GLU A 11 -20.71 -69.29 -76.83
C GLU A 11 -20.16 -70.61 -77.32
N THR A 12 -20.88 -71.24 -78.21
CA THR A 12 -20.47 -72.49 -78.84
C THR A 12 -20.86 -72.47 -80.30
N SER A 13 -20.11 -73.11 -81.15
CA SER A 13 -20.44 -73.18 -82.60
C SER A 13 -20.66 -74.63 -83.07
N LEU A 14 -21.64 -74.80 -83.94
CA LEU A 14 -21.83 -76.09 -84.64
C LEU A 14 -20.75 -76.23 -85.72
N VAL A 15 -20.02 -77.30 -85.63
CA VAL A 15 -19.02 -77.66 -86.65
C VAL A 15 -19.63 -78.79 -87.47
N THR A 16 -19.71 -78.61 -88.78
CA THR A 16 -20.21 -79.58 -89.71
C THR A 16 -19.09 -80.03 -90.66
N ILE A 17 -18.81 -81.29 -90.71
CA ILE A 17 -17.83 -81.92 -91.62
C ILE A 17 -18.59 -82.81 -92.51
N THR A 18 -18.53 -82.50 -93.89
CA THR A 18 -19.27 -83.35 -94.89
C THR A 18 -18.23 -84.01 -95.76
N PHE A 19 -18.29 -85.28 -95.84
CA PHE A 19 -17.47 -86.12 -96.78
C PHE A 19 -18.23 -86.33 -98.05
N SER A 20 -17.51 -86.62 -99.15
CA SER A 20 -18.04 -86.90 -100.47
C SER A 20 -18.87 -88.23 -100.51
N GLU A 21 -18.63 -89.12 -99.58
CA GLU A 21 -19.26 -90.44 -99.36
C GLU A 21 -19.19 -90.79 -97.86
N ALA A 22 -19.89 -91.92 -97.49
CA ALA A 22 -19.94 -92.38 -96.16
C ALA A 22 -18.59 -92.91 -95.69
N VAL A 23 -18.13 -92.46 -94.54
CA VAL A 23 -16.77 -92.77 -93.92
C VAL A 23 -16.95 -93.52 -92.61
N SER A 24 -15.91 -94.35 -92.33
CA SER A 24 -15.71 -95.02 -91.05
C SER A 24 -14.40 -94.66 -90.43
N GLY A 25 -14.26 -94.89 -89.09
CA GLY A 25 -13.03 -94.55 -88.34
C GLY A 25 -12.83 -93.09 -88.07
N PHE A 26 -13.67 -92.17 -88.54
CA PHE A 26 -13.51 -90.75 -88.25
C PHE A 26 -13.94 -90.43 -86.83
N ASP A 27 -13.00 -89.85 -86.05
CA ASP A 27 -13.20 -89.36 -84.71
C ASP A 27 -12.47 -87.99 -84.50
N ASN A 28 -12.52 -87.47 -83.23
CA ASN A 28 -11.90 -86.18 -82.90
C ASN A 28 -10.34 -86.16 -83.03
N SER A 29 -9.69 -87.35 -83.05
CA SER A 29 -8.24 -87.42 -83.21
C SER A 29 -7.75 -87.10 -84.64
N ASP A 30 -8.67 -87.16 -85.61
CA ASP A 30 -8.42 -86.76 -87.03
C ASP A 30 -8.48 -85.26 -87.20
N LEU A 31 -8.94 -84.53 -86.16
CA LEU A 31 -9.15 -83.04 -86.18
C LEU A 31 -8.11 -82.37 -85.38
N ASN A 32 -7.45 -81.35 -85.93
CA ASN A 32 -6.72 -80.36 -85.20
C ASN A 32 -7.63 -79.18 -84.93
N VAL A 33 -7.88 -78.95 -83.65
CA VAL A 33 -8.81 -77.92 -83.17
C VAL A 33 -8.08 -76.89 -82.38
N PRO A 34 -7.73 -75.73 -82.96
CA PRO A 34 -7.09 -74.64 -82.23
C PRO A 34 -8.09 -73.88 -81.43
N ASN A 35 -7.62 -73.33 -80.32
CA ASN A 35 -8.34 -72.36 -79.44
C ASN A 35 -9.63 -72.89 -78.77
N GLY A 36 -9.77 -74.20 -78.65
CA GLY A 36 -10.93 -74.77 -78.00
C GLY A 36 -10.97 -76.34 -78.06
N THR A 37 -12.13 -76.88 -77.79
CA THR A 37 -12.41 -78.31 -77.79
C THR A 37 -13.67 -78.60 -78.61
N LEU A 38 -13.72 -79.83 -79.23
CA LEU A 38 -14.97 -80.29 -79.84
C LEU A 38 -15.64 -81.39 -78.94
N SER A 39 -16.98 -81.38 -78.93
CA SER A 39 -17.69 -82.49 -78.45
C SER A 39 -17.35 -83.68 -79.33
N PRO A 40 -17.57 -84.97 -78.89
CA PRO A 40 -17.43 -86.07 -79.81
C PRO A 40 -18.17 -85.89 -81.12
N VAL A 41 -17.48 -86.10 -82.21
CA VAL A 41 -18.11 -86.05 -83.55
C VAL A 41 -19.18 -87.09 -83.70
N SER A 42 -20.32 -86.86 -84.31
CA SER A 42 -21.42 -87.79 -84.53
C SER A 42 -22.02 -87.59 -85.88
N SER A 43 -22.47 -88.72 -86.50
CA SER A 43 -23.21 -88.73 -87.79
C SER A 43 -24.59 -89.29 -87.58
N SER A 44 -25.60 -88.73 -88.25
CA SER A 44 -26.96 -89.21 -88.25
C SER A 44 -27.42 -89.63 -89.63
N ASP A 45 -26.60 -89.58 -90.63
CA ASP A 45 -26.90 -89.96 -92.07
C ASP A 45 -26.01 -91.09 -92.59
N GLY A 46 -25.44 -91.82 -91.66
CA GLY A 46 -24.62 -92.94 -92.00
C GLY A 46 -23.20 -92.69 -92.35
N GLY A 47 -22.69 -91.56 -91.90
CA GLY A 47 -21.25 -91.35 -92.02
C GLY A 47 -20.86 -90.33 -93.14
N ILE A 48 -21.86 -89.65 -93.76
CA ILE A 48 -21.63 -88.56 -94.74
C ILE A 48 -21.42 -87.19 -94.07
N THR A 49 -22.35 -86.86 -93.17
CA THR A 49 -22.29 -85.60 -92.49
C THR A 49 -22.03 -85.81 -90.98
N TRP A 50 -21.00 -85.28 -90.49
CA TRP A 50 -20.63 -85.34 -89.07
C TRP A 50 -20.76 -83.99 -88.41
N THR A 51 -21.24 -83.98 -87.24
CA THR A 51 -21.40 -82.74 -86.43
C THR A 51 -20.75 -82.83 -85.08
N ALA A 52 -20.20 -81.71 -84.61
CA ALA A 52 -19.69 -81.53 -83.24
C ALA A 52 -19.92 -80.11 -82.80
N THR A 53 -19.99 -79.93 -81.53
CA THR A 53 -20.06 -78.57 -80.93
C THR A 53 -18.63 -78.15 -80.54
N PHE A 54 -18.18 -77.09 -81.16
CA PHE A 54 -16.96 -76.37 -80.78
C PHE A 54 -17.24 -75.50 -79.55
N LYS A 55 -16.48 -75.77 -78.52
CA LYS A 55 -16.45 -74.95 -77.32
C LYS A 55 -15.10 -74.21 -77.22
N PRO A 56 -15.08 -72.87 -77.28
CA PRO A 56 -13.85 -72.05 -77.10
C PRO A 56 -13.12 -72.43 -75.80
N GLY A 57 -11.83 -72.41 -75.85
CA GLY A 57 -10.96 -72.38 -74.60
C GLY A 57 -11.20 -71.19 -73.79
N ALA A 58 -10.89 -71.27 -72.47
CA ALA A 58 -10.93 -70.12 -71.61
C ALA A 58 -9.67 -69.20 -71.81
N ASN A 59 -9.85 -67.88 -71.68
CA ASN A 59 -8.78 -66.92 -71.80
C ASN A 59 -8.03 -66.98 -73.14
N VAL A 60 -8.75 -67.27 -74.25
CA VAL A 60 -8.21 -67.22 -75.61
C VAL A 60 -8.42 -65.75 -76.07
N ASN A 61 -7.29 -65.05 -76.35
CA ASN A 61 -7.35 -63.72 -76.98
C ASN A 61 -7.26 -63.79 -78.47
N ALA A 62 -8.35 -63.38 -79.06
CA ALA A 62 -8.57 -63.15 -80.48
C ALA A 62 -7.59 -63.75 -81.45
N SER A 63 -7.67 -64.93 -81.69
CA SER A 63 -6.90 -65.53 -82.78
C SER A 63 -7.79 -66.17 -83.81
N THR A 64 -7.37 -65.92 -85.04
CA THR A 64 -8.01 -66.67 -86.19
C THR A 64 -7.65 -68.10 -86.09
N GLY A 65 -8.62 -68.92 -86.00
CA GLY A 65 -8.46 -70.38 -85.99
C GLY A 65 -9.07 -70.96 -87.23
N GLN A 66 -8.60 -72.15 -87.59
CA GLN A 66 -9.26 -73.10 -88.60
C GLN A 66 -9.18 -74.50 -88.01
N ILE A 67 -10.30 -75.18 -87.96
CA ILE A 67 -10.27 -76.58 -87.65
C ILE A 67 -9.80 -77.36 -88.90
N SER A 68 -8.82 -78.17 -88.82
CA SER A 68 -8.28 -78.89 -89.93
C SER A 68 -8.42 -80.40 -89.70
N LEU A 69 -8.97 -81.03 -90.69
CA LEU A 69 -9.15 -82.50 -90.86
C LEU A 69 -7.93 -83.06 -91.49
N ASN A 70 -7.29 -84.04 -90.88
CA ASN A 70 -6.31 -84.93 -91.54
C ASN A 70 -7.06 -86.07 -92.06
N SER A 71 -7.32 -86.15 -93.41
CA SER A 71 -8.14 -87.22 -94.03
C SER A 71 -7.39 -88.60 -94.07
N ALA A 72 -6.11 -88.68 -93.74
CA ALA A 72 -5.30 -89.88 -93.72
C ALA A 72 -5.76 -90.88 -92.59
N GLY A 73 -6.49 -90.45 -91.64
CA GLY A 73 -7.05 -91.37 -90.58
C GLY A 73 -8.44 -91.85 -90.88
N VAL A 74 -9.04 -91.42 -91.93
CA VAL A 74 -10.46 -91.72 -92.28
C VAL A 74 -10.53 -92.57 -93.52
N THR A 75 -11.38 -93.60 -93.44
CA THR A 75 -11.58 -94.53 -94.57
C THR A 75 -13.05 -94.55 -95.02
N ASP A 76 -13.28 -94.74 -96.29
CA ASP A 76 -14.64 -94.98 -96.84
C ASP A 76 -15.12 -96.41 -96.48
N LEU A 77 -16.35 -96.71 -96.85
CA LEU A 77 -16.91 -98.01 -96.53
C LEU A 77 -16.31 -99.14 -97.48
N ALA A 78 -15.52 -98.74 -98.54
CA ALA A 78 -14.82 -99.71 -99.42
C ALA A 78 -13.40 -99.94 -98.88
N GLY A 79 -12.90 -99.19 -97.93
CA GLY A 79 -11.56 -99.31 -97.25
C GLY A 79 -10.55 -98.41 -97.84
N ASN A 80 -10.89 -97.45 -98.68
CA ASN A 80 -9.95 -96.40 -99.22
C ASN A 80 -9.78 -95.33 -98.19
N THR A 81 -8.49 -94.99 -97.84
CA THR A 81 -8.12 -93.87 -96.93
C THR A 81 -8.09 -92.58 -97.68
N GLY A 82 -8.60 -91.61 -96.97
CA GLY A 82 -8.49 -90.18 -97.46
C GLY A 82 -7.03 -89.66 -97.46
N SER A 83 -6.82 -88.58 -98.09
CA SER A 83 -5.44 -87.98 -98.19
C SER A 83 -5.53 -86.45 -98.09
N GLY A 84 -4.58 -85.84 -97.40
CA GLY A 84 -4.46 -84.38 -97.32
C GLY A 84 -5.11 -83.80 -96.11
N ILE A 85 -4.91 -82.49 -95.95
CA ILE A 85 -5.52 -81.71 -94.90
C ILE A 85 -6.60 -80.80 -95.47
N VAL A 86 -7.78 -80.81 -94.91
CA VAL A 86 -8.91 -79.95 -95.32
C VAL A 86 -9.18 -79.08 -94.12
N SER A 87 -9.20 -77.79 -94.38
CA SER A 87 -9.44 -76.73 -93.27
C SER A 87 -10.83 -76.10 -93.43
N SER A 88 -11.44 -75.79 -92.30
CA SER A 88 -12.69 -75.04 -92.25
C SER A 88 -12.53 -73.64 -92.71
N GLY A 89 -13.55 -72.81 -92.85
CA GLY A 89 -13.47 -71.31 -92.84
C GLY A 89 -12.79 -70.85 -91.56
N SER A 90 -12.17 -69.72 -91.69
CA SER A 90 -11.57 -69.03 -90.54
C SER A 90 -12.64 -68.61 -89.54
N PHE A 91 -12.37 -68.88 -88.27
CA PHE A 91 -13.18 -68.34 -87.13
C PHE A 91 -12.25 -67.65 -86.12
N THR A 92 -12.79 -66.66 -85.40
CA THR A 92 -12.11 -65.98 -84.30
C THR A 92 -12.72 -66.36 -82.96
N VAL A 93 -11.86 -66.65 -81.98
CA VAL A 93 -12.18 -66.85 -80.59
C VAL A 93 -11.61 -65.80 -79.74
N ASP A 94 -12.43 -65.06 -79.03
CA ASP A 94 -12.01 -64.20 -77.94
C ASP A 94 -12.84 -64.52 -76.68
N THR A 95 -12.20 -65.14 -75.74
CA THR A 95 -12.81 -65.49 -74.45
C THR A 95 -12.11 -64.78 -73.27
N THR A 96 -11.28 -63.78 -73.61
CA THR A 96 -10.63 -62.96 -72.60
C THR A 96 -11.61 -61.97 -72.02
N ARG A 97 -11.84 -62.04 -70.72
CA ARG A 97 -12.69 -61.08 -70.01
C ARG A 97 -11.86 -59.88 -69.68
N PRO A 98 -12.40 -58.66 -69.79
CA PRO A 98 -11.70 -57.47 -69.31
C PRO A 98 -11.55 -57.59 -67.76
N SER A 99 -10.32 -57.28 -67.27
CA SER A 99 -9.99 -57.02 -65.90
C SER A 99 -9.63 -55.57 -65.71
N ALA A 100 -9.76 -55.06 -64.49
CA ALA A 100 -9.49 -53.63 -64.17
C ALA A 100 -8.52 -53.51 -63.03
N THR A 101 -7.90 -52.33 -62.95
CA THR A 101 -7.23 -51.76 -61.74
C THR A 101 -7.82 -50.40 -61.50
N ILE A 102 -7.99 -50.04 -60.22
CA ILE A 102 -8.48 -48.72 -59.82
C ILE A 102 -7.41 -48.09 -58.94
N VAL A 103 -7.01 -46.91 -59.30
CA VAL A 103 -6.01 -46.12 -58.53
C VAL A 103 -6.60 -44.77 -58.16
N MET A 104 -6.60 -44.51 -56.91
CA MET A 104 -6.82 -43.19 -56.32
C MET A 104 -5.48 -42.51 -56.21
N ALA A 105 -5.30 -41.36 -56.86
CA ALA A 105 -4.01 -40.67 -56.93
C ALA A 105 -3.62 -40.01 -55.60
N ASP A 106 -4.58 -39.39 -54.94
CA ASP A 106 -4.46 -38.89 -53.57
C ASP A 106 -5.32 -39.77 -52.67
N ASN A 107 -4.70 -40.37 -51.67
CA ASN A 107 -5.33 -41.32 -50.74
C ASN A 107 -5.50 -40.79 -49.36
N ALA A 108 -5.27 -39.45 -49.12
CA ALA A 108 -5.51 -38.77 -47.86
C ALA A 108 -6.12 -37.39 -48.16
N LEU A 109 -7.45 -37.33 -48.05
CA LEU A 109 -8.23 -36.17 -48.54
C LEU A 109 -8.81 -35.37 -47.39
N SER A 110 -8.52 -34.08 -47.40
CA SER A 110 -9.05 -33.08 -46.50
C SER A 110 -10.19 -32.27 -47.13
N ALA A 111 -10.74 -31.31 -46.36
CA ALA A 111 -11.86 -30.46 -46.81
C ALA A 111 -11.49 -29.59 -48.00
N GLY A 112 -12.20 -29.79 -49.10
CA GLY A 112 -11.99 -29.00 -50.35
C GLY A 112 -10.98 -29.64 -51.30
N GLU A 113 -10.32 -30.72 -50.92
CA GLU A 113 -9.44 -31.46 -51.81
C GLU A 113 -10.23 -32.42 -52.71
N THR A 114 -9.66 -32.84 -53.81
CA THR A 114 -10.21 -33.79 -54.76
C THR A 114 -9.09 -34.71 -55.22
N SER A 115 -9.42 -35.95 -55.60
CA SER A 115 -8.45 -36.90 -56.10
C SER A 115 -8.83 -37.37 -57.54
N LEU A 116 -7.81 -37.62 -58.37
CA LEU A 116 -7.98 -38.25 -59.63
C LEU A 116 -8.12 -39.77 -59.44
N VAL A 117 -9.22 -40.30 -59.88
CA VAL A 117 -9.46 -41.74 -59.96
C VAL A 117 -9.16 -42.21 -61.37
N THR A 118 -8.28 -43.20 -61.47
CA THR A 118 -7.94 -43.84 -62.76
C THR A 118 -8.35 -45.30 -62.74
N VAL A 119 -9.23 -45.71 -63.65
CA VAL A 119 -9.59 -47.06 -63.88
C VAL A 119 -8.94 -47.53 -65.16
N THR A 120 -8.07 -48.49 -65.10
CA THR A 120 -7.39 -49.08 -66.32
C THR A 120 -7.82 -50.49 -66.52
N PHE A 121 -8.47 -50.73 -67.69
CA PHE A 121 -8.86 -52.06 -68.11
C PHE A 121 -7.71 -52.74 -68.89
N SER A 122 -7.67 -54.09 -68.85
CA SER A 122 -6.69 -54.87 -69.59
C SER A 122 -6.87 -54.76 -71.11
N GLN A 123 -8.00 -54.26 -71.55
CA GLN A 123 -8.40 -54.04 -72.95
C GLN A 123 -9.52 -53.03 -73.05
N ALA A 124 -9.75 -52.46 -74.25
CA ALA A 124 -10.83 -51.49 -74.45
C ALA A 124 -12.20 -52.07 -74.10
N VAL A 125 -12.95 -51.33 -73.31
CA VAL A 125 -14.30 -51.71 -72.90
C VAL A 125 -15.35 -50.68 -73.28
N SER A 126 -16.56 -51.17 -73.40
CA SER A 126 -17.79 -50.42 -73.64
C SER A 126 -18.76 -50.64 -72.48
N GLY A 127 -19.74 -49.74 -72.32
CA GLY A 127 -20.76 -49.89 -71.30
C GLY A 127 -20.35 -49.36 -69.92
N PHE A 128 -19.04 -49.06 -69.65
CA PHE A 128 -18.57 -48.58 -68.40
C PHE A 128 -19.11 -47.19 -68.08
N SER A 129 -19.63 -46.94 -66.90
CA SER A 129 -20.21 -45.72 -66.36
C SER A 129 -20.08 -45.67 -64.83
N ASN A 130 -20.42 -44.51 -64.22
CA ASN A 130 -20.47 -44.34 -62.78
C ASN A 130 -21.43 -45.32 -62.06
N ALA A 131 -22.43 -45.89 -62.82
CA ALA A 131 -23.37 -46.87 -62.24
C ALA A 131 -22.70 -48.25 -61.91
N ASP A 132 -21.55 -48.50 -62.51
CA ASP A 132 -20.76 -49.73 -62.27
C ASP A 132 -19.82 -49.56 -61.06
N LEU A 133 -19.74 -48.32 -60.50
CA LEU A 133 -18.87 -47.96 -59.34
C LEU A 133 -19.68 -47.76 -58.10
N SER A 134 -19.26 -48.43 -57.03
CA SER A 134 -19.69 -48.08 -55.65
C SER A 134 -18.61 -47.29 -54.99
N VAL A 135 -18.97 -46.13 -54.50
CA VAL A 135 -18.04 -45.12 -53.98
C VAL A 135 -18.41 -44.84 -52.55
N ALA A 136 -17.42 -44.98 -51.65
CA ALA A 136 -17.63 -44.70 -50.25
C ALA A 136 -17.30 -43.21 -49.95
N ASN A 137 -18.14 -42.57 -49.12
CA ASN A 137 -17.93 -41.28 -48.52
C ASN A 137 -17.57 -40.14 -49.51
N GLY A 138 -18.04 -40.19 -50.72
CA GLY A 138 -17.81 -39.15 -51.74
C GLY A 138 -18.58 -39.35 -53.01
N THR A 139 -18.32 -38.53 -53.99
CA THR A 139 -18.92 -38.58 -55.33
C THR A 139 -17.86 -38.55 -56.40
N LEU A 140 -18.16 -39.18 -57.57
CA LEU A 140 -17.31 -39.08 -58.73
C LEU A 140 -17.95 -38.20 -59.79
N SER A 141 -17.13 -37.40 -60.47
CA SER A 141 -17.51 -36.80 -61.75
C SER A 141 -17.84 -37.93 -62.77
N ALA A 142 -18.50 -37.62 -63.90
CA ALA A 142 -18.71 -38.62 -64.95
C ALA A 142 -17.33 -39.18 -65.40
N VAL A 143 -17.28 -40.56 -65.48
CA VAL A 143 -16.08 -41.22 -66.01
C VAL A 143 -15.90 -40.90 -67.50
N SER A 144 -14.69 -40.67 -67.93
CA SER A 144 -14.37 -40.38 -69.32
C SER A 144 -13.08 -41.05 -69.76
N SER A 145 -13.05 -41.48 -71.08
CA SER A 145 -11.86 -42.06 -71.66
C SER A 145 -11.43 -41.29 -72.90
N SER A 146 -10.12 -41.14 -73.07
CA SER A 146 -9.52 -40.48 -74.23
C SER A 146 -8.70 -41.41 -75.14
N ASP A 147 -8.56 -42.69 -74.72
CA ASP A 147 -7.76 -43.72 -75.40
C ASP A 147 -8.58 -44.89 -75.96
N GLY A 148 -9.86 -44.63 -76.19
CA GLY A 148 -10.73 -45.64 -76.76
C GLY A 148 -11.29 -46.68 -75.77
N GLY A 149 -11.31 -46.37 -74.52
CA GLY A 149 -11.96 -47.23 -73.52
C GLY A 149 -11.02 -48.12 -72.70
N ILE A 150 -9.71 -47.89 -72.75
CA ILE A 150 -8.70 -48.60 -71.94
C ILE A 150 -8.55 -47.95 -70.61
N THR A 151 -8.24 -46.62 -70.60
CA THR A 151 -8.06 -45.87 -69.38
C THR A 151 -9.22 -44.90 -69.21
N TRP A 152 -9.85 -44.87 -68.07
CA TRP A 152 -10.95 -44.02 -67.69
C TRP A 152 -10.56 -43.21 -66.47
N THR A 153 -10.96 -41.97 -66.45
CA THR A 153 -10.68 -41.05 -65.34
C THR A 153 -11.94 -40.34 -64.85
N ALA A 154 -11.95 -40.10 -63.54
CA ALA A 154 -12.96 -39.26 -62.88
C ALA A 154 -12.29 -38.52 -61.73
N THR A 155 -12.89 -37.35 -61.37
CA THR A 155 -12.54 -36.63 -60.16
C THR A 155 -13.39 -37.12 -58.98
N PHE A 156 -12.75 -37.60 -57.95
CA PHE A 156 -13.42 -37.89 -56.69
C PHE A 156 -13.47 -36.65 -55.83
N THR A 157 -14.65 -36.36 -55.27
CA THR A 157 -14.86 -35.27 -54.30
C THR A 157 -15.41 -35.90 -53.01
N PRO A 158 -14.72 -35.74 -51.87
CA PRO A 158 -15.18 -36.29 -50.60
C PRO A 158 -16.43 -35.54 -50.11
N ASN A 159 -17.26 -36.27 -49.34
CA ASN A 159 -18.38 -35.67 -48.63
C ASN A 159 -17.87 -34.75 -47.50
N ALA A 160 -18.61 -33.70 -47.14
CA ALA A 160 -18.27 -32.82 -46.03
C ALA A 160 -18.56 -33.52 -44.66
N ASN A 161 -17.77 -33.10 -43.63
CA ASN A 161 -17.91 -33.61 -42.25
C ASN A 161 -17.80 -35.14 -42.12
N VAL A 162 -16.89 -35.70 -42.82
CA VAL A 162 -16.55 -37.13 -42.75
C VAL A 162 -15.12 -37.29 -42.22
N THR A 163 -14.94 -38.18 -41.25
CA THR A 163 -13.65 -38.70 -40.83
C THR A 163 -13.72 -40.23 -40.93
N ASP A 164 -13.06 -40.81 -41.94
CA ASP A 164 -13.00 -42.25 -42.18
C ASP A 164 -11.67 -42.64 -42.82
N ALA A 165 -10.92 -43.49 -42.16
CA ALA A 165 -9.59 -43.93 -42.60
C ALA A 165 -9.61 -45.11 -43.59
N GLY A 166 -10.79 -45.69 -43.84
CA GLY A 166 -10.91 -46.94 -44.61
C GLY A 166 -11.98 -46.92 -45.70
N ASN A 167 -11.69 -46.30 -46.83
CA ASN A 167 -12.63 -46.21 -47.95
C ASN A 167 -12.08 -46.92 -49.21
N LEU A 168 -12.98 -47.48 -49.99
CA LEU A 168 -12.68 -48.14 -51.27
C LEU A 168 -13.67 -47.69 -52.33
N ILE A 169 -13.20 -47.61 -53.58
CA ILE A 169 -14.05 -47.58 -54.77
C ILE A 169 -14.10 -49.02 -55.27
N THR A 170 -15.29 -49.55 -55.47
CA THR A 170 -15.51 -50.93 -55.96
C THR A 170 -16.18 -50.83 -57.32
N LEU A 171 -15.57 -51.49 -58.33
CA LEU A 171 -16.13 -51.68 -59.65
C LEU A 171 -16.78 -53.07 -59.74
N ASP A 172 -18.03 -53.10 -60.16
CA ASP A 172 -18.65 -54.31 -60.66
C ASP A 172 -18.25 -54.53 -62.12
N ASN A 173 -17.32 -55.46 -62.35
CA ASN A 173 -16.85 -55.75 -63.69
C ASN A 173 -17.88 -56.31 -64.60
N THR A 174 -19.03 -56.83 -64.09
CA THR A 174 -20.07 -57.48 -64.93
C THR A 174 -20.84 -56.49 -65.80
N GLY A 175 -20.77 -55.14 -65.44
CA GLY A 175 -21.39 -54.09 -66.23
C GLY A 175 -20.62 -53.66 -67.49
N VAL A 176 -19.38 -54.14 -67.69
CA VAL A 176 -18.51 -53.70 -68.78
C VAL A 176 -18.21 -54.85 -69.70
N THR A 177 -18.14 -54.57 -71.02
CA THR A 177 -17.85 -55.59 -72.04
C THR A 177 -16.70 -55.13 -72.91
N ASN A 178 -15.88 -56.11 -73.43
CA ASN A 178 -14.92 -55.78 -74.49
C ASN A 178 -15.60 -55.74 -75.89
N ALA A 179 -14.83 -55.43 -76.90
CA ALA A 179 -15.33 -55.40 -78.30
C ALA A 179 -15.93 -56.69 -78.78
N SER A 180 -15.55 -57.83 -78.22
CA SER A 180 -16.06 -59.17 -78.52
C SER A 180 -17.33 -59.55 -77.73
N GLY A 181 -17.87 -58.62 -76.90
CA GLY A 181 -19.03 -58.84 -76.04
C GLY A 181 -18.74 -59.63 -74.75
N ASN A 182 -17.49 -59.91 -74.43
CA ASN A 182 -17.14 -60.61 -73.21
C ASN A 182 -17.31 -59.64 -72.00
N ALA A 183 -18.26 -59.96 -71.12
CA ALA A 183 -18.42 -59.21 -69.90
C ALA A 183 -17.30 -59.53 -68.91
N GLY A 184 -16.85 -58.52 -68.17
CA GLY A 184 -15.94 -58.74 -67.02
C GLY A 184 -16.55 -59.65 -65.97
N SER A 185 -15.82 -59.97 -64.93
CA SER A 185 -16.35 -60.85 -63.85
C SER A 185 -15.84 -60.45 -62.48
N GLY A 186 -16.69 -60.57 -61.48
CA GLY A 186 -16.32 -60.19 -60.07
C GLY A 186 -16.24 -58.72 -59.86
N ALA A 187 -15.61 -58.30 -58.77
CA ALA A 187 -15.43 -56.93 -58.39
C ALA A 187 -13.93 -56.61 -58.31
N THR A 188 -13.58 -55.36 -58.61
CA THR A 188 -12.25 -54.79 -58.47
C THR A 188 -12.34 -53.61 -57.47
N VAL A 189 -11.39 -53.54 -56.53
CA VAL A 189 -11.33 -52.50 -55.50
C VAL A 189 -10.14 -51.62 -55.74
N SER A 190 -10.25 -50.35 -55.39
CA SER A 190 -9.14 -49.39 -55.41
C SER A 190 -8.13 -49.66 -54.28
N ASN A 191 -6.99 -48.94 -54.29
CA ASN A 191 -6.24 -48.69 -53.08
C ASN A 191 -7.14 -48.02 -52.02
N ASN A 192 -6.84 -48.29 -50.75
CA ASN A 192 -7.50 -47.59 -49.64
C ASN A 192 -7.25 -46.09 -49.69
N TYR A 193 -8.26 -45.29 -49.36
CA TYR A 193 -8.12 -43.87 -49.16
C TYR A 193 -8.76 -43.45 -47.84
N ALA A 194 -8.15 -42.45 -47.20
CA ALA A 194 -8.65 -41.83 -45.99
C ALA A 194 -9.31 -40.48 -46.34
N ILE A 195 -10.39 -40.18 -45.67
CA ILE A 195 -11.05 -38.88 -45.75
C ILE A 195 -11.10 -38.31 -44.35
N ASP A 196 -10.65 -37.04 -44.23
CA ASP A 196 -10.92 -36.23 -43.08
C ASP A 196 -11.32 -34.84 -43.53
N THR A 197 -12.61 -34.57 -43.61
CA THR A 197 -13.19 -33.26 -43.98
C THR A 197 -13.89 -32.60 -42.82
N GLN A 198 -13.76 -33.17 -41.61
CA GLN A 198 -14.31 -32.60 -40.41
C GLN A 198 -13.39 -31.46 -39.94
N ARG A 199 -14.00 -30.31 -39.68
CA ARG A 199 -13.25 -29.17 -39.16
C ARG A 199 -13.21 -29.23 -37.64
N PRO A 200 -12.10 -28.87 -37.00
CA PRO A 200 -12.04 -28.87 -35.55
C PRO A 200 -12.97 -27.82 -34.95
N THR A 201 -13.70 -28.22 -33.92
CA THR A 201 -14.52 -27.37 -33.09
C THR A 201 -13.91 -27.27 -31.67
N ALA A 202 -14.26 -26.24 -30.92
CA ALA A 202 -13.65 -26.03 -29.60
C ALA A 202 -14.69 -25.67 -28.53
N THR A 203 -14.35 -25.94 -27.29
CA THR A 203 -14.96 -25.37 -26.10
C THR A 203 -13.86 -24.64 -25.27
N VAL A 204 -14.21 -23.51 -24.66
CA VAL A 204 -13.30 -22.74 -23.78
C VAL A 204 -13.96 -22.59 -22.43
N VAL A 205 -13.27 -22.99 -21.36
CA VAL A 205 -13.81 -22.96 -20.00
C VAL A 205 -12.85 -22.26 -19.08
N ILE A 206 -13.34 -21.26 -18.37
CA ILE A 206 -12.69 -20.58 -17.25
C ILE A 206 -13.15 -21.28 -15.97
N ALA A 207 -12.19 -21.77 -15.17
CA ALA A 207 -12.50 -22.58 -13.98
C ALA A 207 -13.04 -21.74 -12.82
N ASP A 208 -12.44 -20.56 -12.61
CA ASP A 208 -12.90 -19.60 -11.63
C ASP A 208 -13.53 -18.40 -12.34
N SER A 209 -14.75 -18.10 -12.01
CA SER A 209 -15.54 -17.05 -12.65
C SER A 209 -15.54 -15.72 -11.91
N LEU A 210 -14.85 -15.62 -10.75
CA LEU A 210 -14.63 -14.37 -10.00
C LEU A 210 -13.17 -14.31 -9.56
N LEU A 211 -12.41 -13.41 -10.13
CA LEU A 211 -10.98 -13.27 -9.88
C LEU A 211 -10.70 -12.01 -9.07
N THR A 212 -10.39 -12.21 -7.81
CA THR A 212 -10.01 -11.18 -6.85
C THR A 212 -8.49 -10.99 -6.77
N ILE A 213 -8.02 -10.08 -5.93
CA ILE A 213 -6.59 -9.74 -5.83
C ILE A 213 -5.73 -10.98 -5.51
N GLY A 214 -4.77 -11.21 -6.39
CA GLY A 214 -3.81 -12.32 -6.26
C GLY A 214 -4.32 -13.67 -6.76
N GLU A 215 -5.57 -13.77 -7.19
CA GLU A 215 -6.13 -14.98 -7.76
C GLU A 215 -5.82 -15.12 -9.25
N THR A 216 -5.82 -16.35 -9.70
CA THR A 216 -5.64 -16.71 -11.10
C THR A 216 -6.60 -17.84 -11.43
N SER A 217 -7.04 -17.95 -12.68
CA SER A 217 -7.91 -19.02 -13.12
C SER A 217 -7.26 -19.91 -14.16
N ARG A 218 -7.57 -21.19 -14.11
CA ARG A 218 -7.22 -22.12 -15.17
C ARG A 218 -8.19 -21.95 -16.32
N VAL A 219 -7.66 -21.71 -17.52
CA VAL A 219 -8.39 -21.77 -18.79
C VAL A 219 -8.14 -23.12 -19.44
N THR A 220 -9.21 -23.81 -19.80
CA THR A 220 -9.16 -25.07 -20.51
C THR A 220 -9.84 -24.93 -21.87
N ILE A 221 -9.11 -25.23 -22.94
CA ILE A 221 -9.57 -25.23 -24.29
C ILE A 221 -9.57 -26.70 -24.76
N THR A 222 -10.74 -27.24 -25.13
CA THR A 222 -10.86 -28.62 -25.59
C THR A 222 -11.37 -28.60 -27.01
N PHE A 223 -10.60 -29.19 -27.93
CA PHE A 223 -10.97 -29.38 -29.32
C PHE A 223 -11.64 -30.74 -29.54
N SER A 224 -12.46 -30.84 -30.59
CA SER A 224 -13.09 -32.09 -30.99
C SER A 224 -12.07 -33.14 -31.42
N GLU A 225 -10.88 -32.74 -31.78
CA GLU A 225 -9.78 -33.52 -32.31
C GLU A 225 -8.45 -32.85 -32.08
N ALA A 226 -7.36 -33.54 -32.39
CA ALA A 226 -6.02 -32.96 -32.26
C ALA A 226 -5.78 -31.83 -33.26
N VAL A 227 -5.35 -30.67 -32.80
CA VAL A 227 -5.05 -29.50 -33.61
C VAL A 227 -3.58 -29.13 -33.62
N SER A 228 -3.16 -28.50 -34.70
CA SER A 228 -1.86 -27.90 -34.91
C SER A 228 -1.96 -26.37 -35.13
N GLY A 229 -0.88 -25.64 -34.92
CA GLY A 229 -0.85 -24.19 -35.11
C GLY A 229 -1.47 -23.36 -33.98
N PHE A 230 -2.15 -23.95 -32.99
CA PHE A 230 -2.79 -23.25 -31.89
C PHE A 230 -1.76 -22.61 -30.95
N SER A 231 -1.97 -21.35 -30.60
CA SER A 231 -1.13 -20.55 -29.74
C SER A 231 -1.94 -19.45 -29.03
N ASN A 232 -1.29 -18.69 -28.12
CA ASN A 232 -1.90 -17.52 -27.51
C ASN A 232 -2.34 -16.45 -28.50
N ALA A 233 -1.77 -16.40 -29.73
CA ALA A 233 -2.14 -15.45 -30.76
C ALA A 233 -3.59 -15.66 -31.29
N ASP A 234 -4.14 -16.85 -31.12
CA ASP A 234 -5.51 -17.20 -31.52
C ASP A 234 -6.54 -16.84 -30.45
N LEU A 235 -6.08 -16.35 -29.27
CA LEU A 235 -6.91 -16.00 -28.14
C LEU A 235 -6.98 -14.50 -27.93
N THR A 236 -8.17 -13.99 -27.72
CA THR A 236 -8.41 -12.61 -27.26
C THR A 236 -8.94 -12.67 -25.84
N ILE A 237 -8.29 -11.88 -24.95
CA ILE A 237 -8.59 -11.86 -23.52
C ILE A 237 -8.94 -10.43 -23.14
N ALA A 238 -9.93 -10.27 -22.28
CA ALA A 238 -10.27 -9.00 -21.67
C ALA A 238 -9.77 -8.94 -20.22
N ASN A 239 -9.16 -7.82 -19.83
CA ASN A 239 -8.74 -7.50 -18.47
C ASN A 239 -7.82 -8.55 -17.83
N GLY A 240 -6.90 -9.10 -18.61
CA GLY A 240 -5.93 -10.06 -18.10
C GLY A 240 -4.99 -10.58 -19.18
N THR A 241 -4.09 -11.45 -18.76
CA THR A 241 -3.10 -12.11 -19.62
C THR A 241 -3.13 -13.62 -19.41
N LEU A 242 -2.78 -14.39 -20.44
CA LEU A 242 -2.64 -15.85 -20.35
C LEU A 242 -1.16 -16.25 -20.33
N SER A 243 -0.83 -17.24 -19.48
CA SER A 243 0.40 -17.99 -19.68
C SER A 243 0.42 -18.67 -21.05
N THR A 244 1.57 -19.14 -21.52
CA THR A 244 1.66 -19.93 -22.75
C THR A 244 0.73 -21.13 -22.66
N VAL A 245 -0.11 -21.32 -23.68
CA VAL A 245 -0.98 -22.50 -23.79
C VAL A 245 -0.12 -23.77 -23.96
N SER A 246 -0.52 -24.85 -23.33
CA SER A 246 0.19 -26.13 -23.42
C SER A 246 -0.79 -27.29 -23.46
N SER A 247 -0.42 -28.34 -24.18
CA SER A 247 -1.16 -29.62 -24.27
C SER A 247 -0.27 -30.76 -23.84
N SER A 248 -0.86 -31.75 -23.17
CA SER A 248 -0.20 -32.99 -22.77
C SER A 248 -0.82 -34.25 -23.41
N ASP A 249 -1.87 -34.08 -24.20
CA ASP A 249 -2.65 -35.16 -24.83
C ASP A 249 -2.60 -35.14 -26.37
N GLY A 250 -1.57 -34.56 -26.92
CA GLY A 250 -1.34 -34.53 -28.37
C GLY A 250 -2.14 -33.46 -29.13
N GLY A 251 -2.62 -32.42 -28.43
CA GLY A 251 -3.27 -31.27 -29.09
C GLY A 251 -4.80 -31.26 -28.99
N ILE A 252 -5.39 -32.12 -28.19
CA ILE A 252 -6.85 -32.15 -27.99
C ILE A 252 -7.25 -31.18 -26.88
N THR A 253 -6.58 -31.26 -25.71
CA THR A 253 -6.86 -30.38 -24.58
C THR A 253 -5.66 -29.49 -24.31
N TRP A 254 -5.90 -28.18 -24.25
CA TRP A 254 -4.91 -27.17 -23.97
C TRP A 254 -5.26 -26.41 -22.69
N THR A 255 -4.26 -26.03 -21.95
CA THR A 255 -4.46 -25.29 -20.72
C THR A 255 -3.52 -24.10 -20.63
N ALA A 256 -4.03 -23.04 -19.99
CA ALA A 256 -3.26 -21.85 -19.62
C ALA A 256 -3.74 -21.33 -18.27
N THR A 257 -2.95 -20.46 -17.64
CA THR A 257 -3.34 -19.71 -16.46
C THR A 257 -3.70 -18.28 -16.87
N LEU A 258 -4.91 -17.85 -16.54
CA LEU A 258 -5.37 -16.48 -16.67
C LEU A 258 -4.97 -15.72 -15.42
N THR A 259 -4.22 -14.62 -15.61
CA THR A 259 -3.85 -13.68 -14.58
C THR A 259 -4.55 -12.35 -14.88
N PRO A 260 -5.40 -11.84 -13.98
CA PRO A 260 -6.06 -10.54 -14.17
C PRO A 260 -5.08 -9.38 -14.27
N ASP A 261 -5.46 -8.32 -14.97
CA ASP A 261 -4.72 -7.07 -14.98
C ASP A 261 -4.90 -6.35 -13.64
N ALA A 262 -3.82 -5.73 -13.15
CA ALA A 262 -3.85 -4.97 -11.90
C ALA A 262 -4.89 -3.83 -11.96
N ASN A 263 -5.64 -3.65 -10.88
CA ASN A 263 -6.71 -2.65 -10.73
C ASN A 263 -7.87 -2.77 -11.73
N ALA A 264 -7.99 -3.89 -12.43
CA ALA A 264 -9.15 -4.14 -13.29
C ALA A 264 -10.38 -4.45 -12.43
N ALA A 265 -11.53 -3.85 -12.82
CA ALA A 265 -12.84 -4.17 -12.27
C ALA A 265 -13.82 -4.30 -13.44
N SER A 266 -14.35 -5.51 -13.68
CA SER A 266 -15.24 -5.79 -14.79
C SER A 266 -16.04 -7.07 -14.52
N THR A 267 -17.33 -7.07 -14.82
CA THR A 267 -18.24 -8.17 -14.48
C THR A 267 -18.52 -9.15 -15.61
N ASN A 268 -18.16 -8.80 -16.86
CA ASN A 268 -18.55 -9.60 -18.03
C ASN A 268 -17.40 -9.75 -19.03
N ASN A 269 -16.38 -10.50 -18.63
CA ASN A 269 -15.25 -10.79 -19.49
C ASN A 269 -15.41 -12.18 -20.11
N VAL A 270 -14.89 -12.39 -21.30
CA VAL A 270 -14.80 -13.69 -21.96
C VAL A 270 -13.42 -13.84 -22.60
N VAL A 271 -12.95 -15.06 -22.66
CA VAL A 271 -11.85 -15.45 -23.54
C VAL A 271 -12.45 -15.89 -24.86
N THR A 272 -12.01 -15.28 -25.95
CA THR A 272 -12.49 -15.59 -27.31
C THR A 272 -11.38 -16.26 -28.09
N LEU A 273 -11.66 -17.48 -28.58
CA LEU A 273 -10.79 -18.22 -29.50
C LEU A 273 -11.20 -17.93 -30.94
N ASN A 274 -10.25 -17.54 -31.78
CA ASN A 274 -10.38 -17.53 -33.23
C ASN A 274 -10.01 -18.89 -33.80
N ASN A 275 -11.00 -19.68 -34.24
CA ASN A 275 -10.77 -21.02 -34.77
C ASN A 275 -10.06 -21.00 -36.14
N GLY A 276 -10.05 -19.87 -36.85
CA GLY A 276 -9.48 -19.78 -38.23
C GLY A 276 -7.95 -19.82 -38.28
N GLY A 277 -7.27 -19.67 -37.13
CA GLY A 277 -5.81 -19.69 -37.01
C GLY A 277 -5.21 -21.10 -36.85
N LEU A 278 -6.04 -22.13 -36.67
CA LEU A 278 -5.59 -23.49 -36.35
C LEU A 278 -6.12 -24.52 -37.39
N THR A 279 -5.43 -25.62 -37.48
CA THR A 279 -5.86 -26.75 -38.32
C THR A 279 -5.84 -28.04 -37.52
N ASP A 280 -6.64 -29.02 -37.94
CA ASP A 280 -6.45 -30.40 -37.50
C ASP A 280 -5.18 -31.04 -38.11
N LEU A 281 -4.95 -32.32 -37.88
CA LEU A 281 -3.79 -33.01 -38.43
C LEU A 281 -3.96 -33.35 -39.93
N ALA A 282 -5.17 -33.30 -40.49
CA ALA A 282 -5.46 -33.48 -41.90
C ALA A 282 -5.34 -32.14 -42.70
N GLY A 283 -5.20 -31.02 -42.01
CA GLY A 283 -5.08 -29.69 -42.61
C GLY A 283 -6.41 -28.93 -42.70
N ASN A 284 -7.53 -29.44 -42.16
CA ASN A 284 -8.80 -28.73 -42.19
C ASN A 284 -8.74 -27.53 -41.20
N ALA A 285 -8.84 -26.32 -41.74
CA ALA A 285 -8.88 -25.12 -40.91
C ALA A 285 -10.19 -25.03 -40.13
N GLY A 286 -10.10 -24.68 -38.85
CA GLY A 286 -11.25 -24.30 -38.03
C GLY A 286 -11.97 -23.09 -38.60
N SER A 287 -13.15 -22.74 -38.10
CA SER A 287 -13.92 -21.61 -38.61
C SER A 287 -14.70 -20.90 -37.51
N GLY A 288 -14.83 -19.58 -37.64
CA GLY A 288 -15.57 -18.74 -36.69
C GLY A 288 -14.81 -18.52 -35.36
N THR A 289 -15.54 -18.16 -34.32
CA THR A 289 -15.02 -17.92 -32.98
C THR A 289 -15.74 -18.71 -31.92
N THR A 290 -15.04 -19.08 -30.86
CA THR A 290 -15.61 -19.76 -29.68
C THR A 290 -15.35 -18.89 -28.46
N GLN A 291 -16.36 -18.62 -27.65
CA GLN A 291 -16.24 -17.87 -26.41
C GLN A 291 -16.29 -18.78 -25.17
N SER A 292 -15.60 -18.38 -24.11
CA SER A 292 -15.69 -19.02 -22.81
C SER A 292 -17.01 -18.70 -22.10
N ASN A 293 -17.26 -19.34 -20.97
CA ASN A 293 -18.15 -18.80 -19.94
C ASN A 293 -17.64 -17.43 -19.51
N SER A 294 -18.56 -16.55 -19.08
CA SER A 294 -18.24 -15.22 -18.54
C SER A 294 -17.48 -15.37 -17.22
N TYR A 295 -16.54 -14.44 -16.99
CA TYR A 295 -15.85 -14.25 -15.72
C TYR A 295 -15.82 -12.78 -15.32
N ALA A 296 -15.79 -12.54 -14.01
CA ALA A 296 -15.61 -11.23 -13.42
C ALA A 296 -14.17 -11.07 -12.92
N VAL A 297 -13.68 -9.86 -12.98
CA VAL A 297 -12.39 -9.47 -12.42
C VAL A 297 -12.63 -8.30 -11.48
N ASP A 298 -12.13 -8.41 -10.27
CA ASP A 298 -12.12 -7.32 -9.30
C ASP A 298 -10.76 -7.28 -8.61
N GLN A 299 -9.87 -6.46 -9.14
CA GLN A 299 -8.51 -6.22 -8.62
C GLN A 299 -8.41 -4.84 -7.95
N ALA A 300 -9.53 -4.16 -7.76
CA ALA A 300 -9.57 -2.88 -7.06
C ALA A 300 -9.56 -3.11 -5.54
N ARG A 301 -8.85 -2.24 -4.83
CA ARG A 301 -8.90 -2.20 -3.37
C ARG A 301 -9.75 -1.03 -2.95
N PRO A 302 -10.58 -1.17 -1.92
CA PRO A 302 -11.29 -0.02 -1.39
C PRO A 302 -10.30 1.01 -0.86
N THR A 303 -10.50 2.26 -1.25
CA THR A 303 -9.79 3.43 -0.73
C THR A 303 -10.74 4.28 0.09
N ALA A 304 -10.22 5.06 1.02
CA ALA A 304 -11.03 5.88 1.90
C ALA A 304 -10.61 7.35 1.90
N SER A 305 -11.50 8.22 2.31
CA SER A 305 -11.24 9.59 2.75
C SER A 305 -11.92 9.83 4.08
N ILE A 306 -11.31 10.64 4.96
CA ILE A 306 -11.86 10.98 6.27
C ILE A 306 -11.93 12.50 6.39
N VAL A 307 -13.09 13.01 6.77
CA VAL A 307 -13.30 14.44 6.97
C VAL A 307 -13.87 14.68 8.36
N VAL A 308 -13.17 15.48 9.15
CA VAL A 308 -13.66 16.08 10.40
C VAL A 308 -14.26 17.44 10.04
N ALA A 309 -15.56 17.61 10.24
CA ALA A 309 -16.32 18.77 9.76
C ALA A 309 -15.91 20.08 10.44
N ASP A 310 -15.71 20.03 11.77
CA ASP A 310 -15.25 21.14 12.55
C ASP A 310 -13.77 20.89 12.90
N SER A 311 -12.91 21.76 12.43
CA SER A 311 -11.45 21.63 12.59
C SER A 311 -10.90 22.41 13.79
N ALA A 312 -11.75 23.06 14.60
CA ALA A 312 -11.36 23.77 15.81
C ALA A 312 -12.40 23.53 16.91
N LEU A 313 -12.06 22.71 17.87
CA LEU A 313 -12.98 22.21 18.89
C LEU A 313 -12.62 22.70 20.28
N SER A 314 -13.55 23.36 20.92
CA SER A 314 -13.46 23.80 22.31
C SER A 314 -14.23 22.88 23.27
N ALA A 315 -14.22 23.21 24.56
CA ALA A 315 -14.89 22.42 25.60
C ALA A 315 -16.38 22.26 25.32
N ASN A 316 -16.86 21.03 25.37
CA ASN A 316 -18.24 20.63 25.10
C ASN A 316 -18.70 20.72 23.63
N GLN A 317 -17.83 21.06 22.70
CA GLN A 317 -18.14 20.96 21.29
C GLN A 317 -17.93 19.53 20.78
N THR A 318 -18.61 19.20 19.72
CA THR A 318 -18.47 17.91 19.01
C THR A 318 -18.39 18.17 17.52
N SER A 319 -17.79 17.28 16.77
CA SER A 319 -17.71 17.36 15.31
C SER A 319 -18.27 16.11 14.65
N GLN A 320 -18.92 16.27 13.51
CA GLN A 320 -19.23 15.13 12.65
C GLN A 320 -17.96 14.66 11.93
N VAL A 321 -17.72 13.37 11.95
CA VAL A 321 -16.70 12.70 11.15
C VAL A 321 -17.37 11.91 10.06
N THR A 322 -16.96 12.13 8.82
CA THR A 322 -17.45 11.41 7.65
C THR A 322 -16.31 10.63 7.02
N ILE A 323 -16.49 9.34 6.88
CA ILE A 323 -15.56 8.42 6.20
C ILE A 323 -16.24 7.95 4.92
N THR A 324 -15.62 8.20 3.76
CA THR A 324 -16.18 7.82 2.47
C THR A 324 -15.20 6.86 1.77
N PHE A 325 -15.70 5.69 1.44
CA PHE A 325 -14.96 4.69 0.66
C PHE A 325 -15.25 4.83 -0.83
N SER A 326 -14.32 4.37 -1.66
CA SER A 326 -14.49 4.32 -3.12
C SER A 326 -15.63 3.41 -3.57
N GLU A 327 -16.03 2.48 -2.72
CA GLU A 327 -17.04 1.45 -2.94
C GLU A 327 -17.61 0.96 -1.60
N ALA A 328 -18.63 0.11 -1.66
CA ALA A 328 -19.23 -0.47 -0.45
C ALA A 328 -18.28 -1.43 0.25
N VAL A 329 -18.03 -1.22 1.54
CA VAL A 329 -17.13 -2.04 2.34
C VAL A 329 -17.85 -2.82 3.43
N ASN A 330 -17.25 -3.95 3.79
CA ASN A 330 -17.65 -4.80 4.89
C ASN A 330 -16.55 -4.81 5.98
N GLY A 331 -16.95 -5.12 7.21
CA GLY A 331 -16.02 -5.26 8.33
C GLY A 331 -15.62 -3.95 9.00
N PHE A 332 -15.91 -2.78 8.42
CA PHE A 332 -15.52 -1.49 8.99
C PHE A 332 -16.23 -1.19 10.31
N SER A 333 -15.46 -0.75 11.29
CA SER A 333 -15.91 -0.41 12.64
C SER A 333 -14.98 0.61 13.29
N ASN A 334 -15.33 1.07 14.51
CA ASN A 334 -14.43 1.93 15.28
C ASN A 334 -13.07 1.29 15.63
N ALA A 335 -12.96 -0.03 15.57
CA ALA A 335 -11.70 -0.73 15.86
C ALA A 335 -10.61 -0.48 14.79
N ASP A 336 -11.02 -0.10 13.58
CA ASP A 336 -10.15 0.20 12.46
C ASP A 336 -9.65 1.66 12.48
N LEU A 337 -10.17 2.46 13.44
CA LEU A 337 -9.87 3.88 13.58
C LEU A 337 -8.99 4.14 14.79
N ALA A 338 -7.90 4.86 14.61
CA ALA A 338 -7.15 5.48 15.70
C ALA A 338 -7.53 6.96 15.78
N VAL A 339 -7.90 7.40 16.97
CA VAL A 339 -8.48 8.73 17.21
C VAL A 339 -7.61 9.47 18.21
N ALA A 340 -7.05 10.60 17.80
CA ALA A 340 -6.24 11.43 18.68
C ALA A 340 -7.12 12.33 19.56
N ASN A 341 -6.79 12.38 20.85
CA ASN A 341 -7.33 13.31 21.84
C ASN A 341 -8.88 13.39 21.93
N GLY A 342 -9.56 12.29 21.65
CA GLY A 342 -11.01 12.25 21.73
C GLY A 342 -11.57 10.85 21.53
N THR A 343 -12.89 10.77 21.40
CA THR A 343 -13.63 9.53 21.18
C THR A 343 -14.63 9.68 20.06
N LEU A 344 -14.91 8.59 19.34
CA LEU A 344 -15.98 8.53 18.34
C LEU A 344 -17.20 7.75 18.87
N SER A 345 -18.38 8.23 18.55
CA SER A 345 -19.58 7.38 18.61
C SER A 345 -19.40 6.18 17.66
N ALA A 346 -20.27 5.16 17.78
CA ALA A 346 -20.28 4.07 16.81
C ALA A 346 -20.45 4.62 15.38
N VAL A 347 -19.61 4.16 14.45
CA VAL A 347 -19.77 4.47 13.01
C VAL A 347 -21.04 3.83 12.46
N SER A 348 -21.73 4.51 11.58
CA SER A 348 -22.95 4.01 10.93
C SER A 348 -23.03 4.45 9.48
N SER A 349 -23.61 3.60 8.63
CA SER A 349 -23.82 3.86 7.20
C SER A 349 -25.32 3.71 6.86
N ASN A 350 -25.81 4.56 5.93
CA ASN A 350 -27.17 4.51 5.41
C ASN A 350 -27.24 4.25 3.89
N ASP A 351 -26.09 4.09 3.23
CA ASP A 351 -25.94 3.93 1.78
C ASP A 351 -25.30 2.60 1.39
N GLY A 352 -25.38 1.62 2.27
CA GLY A 352 -24.87 0.27 2.01
C GLY A 352 -23.35 0.10 2.20
N GLY A 353 -22.71 0.99 2.98
CA GLY A 353 -21.29 0.83 3.35
C GLY A 353 -20.32 1.70 2.55
N ILE A 354 -20.81 2.66 1.78
CA ILE A 354 -19.95 3.61 1.04
C ILE A 354 -19.59 4.79 1.94
N THR A 355 -20.60 5.43 2.57
CA THR A 355 -20.38 6.57 3.46
C THR A 355 -20.75 6.20 4.88
N TRP A 356 -19.83 6.45 5.81
CA TRP A 356 -19.98 6.21 7.23
C TRP A 356 -19.86 7.50 8.02
N THR A 357 -20.63 7.64 9.07
CA THR A 357 -20.62 8.82 9.92
C THR A 357 -20.50 8.45 11.39
N ALA A 358 -19.80 9.30 12.14
CA ALA A 358 -19.71 9.24 13.59
C ALA A 358 -19.63 10.66 14.19
N THR A 359 -19.93 10.80 15.48
CA THR A 359 -19.70 12.04 16.22
C THR A 359 -18.38 11.93 16.99
N PHE A 360 -17.48 12.86 16.74
CA PHE A 360 -16.25 13.02 17.51
C PHE A 360 -16.52 13.91 18.73
N THR A 361 -16.03 13.48 19.89
CA THR A 361 -16.07 14.24 21.15
C THR A 361 -14.65 14.37 21.67
N PRO A 362 -14.10 15.60 21.80
CA PRO A 362 -12.76 15.80 22.31
C PRO A 362 -12.64 15.43 23.80
N ASN A 363 -11.46 15.03 24.21
CA ASN A 363 -11.12 14.81 25.61
C ASN A 363 -11.09 16.14 26.35
N ALA A 364 -11.41 16.13 27.65
CA ALA A 364 -11.32 17.32 28.49
C ALA A 364 -9.84 17.63 28.82
N ASN A 365 -9.55 18.92 29.04
CA ASN A 365 -8.22 19.45 29.44
C ASN A 365 -7.10 19.12 28.44
N VAL A 366 -7.39 19.21 27.17
CA VAL A 366 -6.45 19.05 26.07
C VAL A 366 -6.30 20.37 25.32
N THR A 367 -5.07 20.78 25.07
CA THR A 367 -4.71 21.83 24.08
C THR A 367 -3.73 21.21 23.11
N ASP A 368 -4.18 20.94 21.90
CA ASP A 368 -3.36 20.33 20.83
C ASP A 368 -3.82 20.85 19.46
N ALA A 369 -2.91 21.50 18.77
CA ALA A 369 -3.19 22.14 17.47
C ALA A 369 -3.17 21.14 16.29
N SER A 370 -2.72 19.89 16.52
CA SER A 370 -2.47 18.95 15.43
C SER A 370 -2.92 17.52 15.78
N ASN A 371 -4.13 17.21 15.39
CA ASN A 371 -4.74 15.91 15.60
C ASN A 371 -5.25 15.32 14.29
N LEU A 372 -5.18 14.01 14.19
CA LEU A 372 -5.69 13.26 13.06
C LEU A 372 -6.51 12.06 13.55
N ILE A 373 -7.52 11.73 12.79
CA ILE A 373 -8.16 10.42 12.84
C ILE A 373 -7.55 9.59 11.71
N THR A 374 -7.04 8.42 12.03
CA THR A 374 -6.44 7.53 11.03
C THR A 374 -7.20 6.23 10.95
N LEU A 375 -7.39 5.74 9.73
CA LEU A 375 -8.01 4.47 9.39
C LEU A 375 -6.93 3.50 8.91
N ASP A 376 -6.85 2.33 9.53
CA ASP A 376 -6.15 1.19 8.95
C ASP A 376 -7.05 0.50 7.91
N ASN A 377 -6.74 0.72 6.63
CA ASN A 377 -7.55 0.17 5.55
C ASN A 377 -7.48 -1.37 5.47
N THR A 378 -6.51 -2.01 6.13
CA THR A 378 -6.39 -3.49 6.10
C THR A 378 -7.49 -4.21 6.86
N GLY A 379 -8.20 -3.49 7.74
CA GLY A 379 -9.35 -4.01 8.48
C GLY A 379 -10.65 -4.05 7.68
N VAL A 380 -10.70 -3.44 6.49
CA VAL A 380 -11.92 -3.34 5.67
C VAL A 380 -11.74 -4.04 4.34
N ALA A 381 -12.82 -4.66 3.84
CA ALA A 381 -12.84 -5.33 2.55
C ALA A 381 -14.07 -4.90 1.74
N ASP A 382 -13.95 -4.92 0.40
CA ASP A 382 -15.08 -4.78 -0.50
C ASP A 382 -15.99 -6.03 -0.52
N ALA A 383 -16.99 -6.03 -1.38
CA ALA A 383 -17.91 -7.15 -1.53
C ALA A 383 -17.26 -8.40 -2.15
N SER A 384 -16.17 -8.23 -2.89
CA SER A 384 -15.39 -9.28 -3.53
C SER A 384 -14.35 -9.90 -2.58
N GLY A 385 -14.12 -9.29 -1.41
CA GLY A 385 -13.14 -9.74 -0.43
C GLY A 385 -11.77 -9.08 -0.57
N ASN A 386 -11.58 -8.11 -1.47
CA ASN A 386 -10.32 -7.38 -1.57
C ASN A 386 -10.17 -6.44 -0.38
N THR A 387 -9.15 -6.66 0.44
CA THR A 387 -8.87 -5.79 1.57
C THR A 387 -8.19 -4.50 1.14
N GLY A 388 -8.54 -3.38 1.77
CA GLY A 388 -7.84 -2.12 1.62
C GLY A 388 -6.36 -2.24 1.99
N SER A 389 -5.59 -1.19 1.78
CA SER A 389 -4.16 -1.18 2.10
C SER A 389 -3.71 0.18 2.61
N GLY A 390 -2.72 0.17 3.50
CA GLY A 390 -2.14 1.39 4.06
C GLY A 390 -3.04 2.10 5.06
N ILE A 391 -2.67 3.32 5.39
CA ILE A 391 -3.37 4.17 6.37
C ILE A 391 -3.94 5.40 5.67
N THR A 392 -5.19 5.71 5.96
CA THR A 392 -5.84 6.96 5.54
C THR A 392 -5.95 7.90 6.73
N SER A 393 -5.57 9.15 6.55
CA SER A 393 -5.65 10.19 7.58
C SER A 393 -6.72 11.24 7.25
N SER A 394 -7.34 11.80 8.28
CA SER A 394 -8.27 12.92 8.16
C SER A 394 -7.55 14.24 7.85
N ASN A 395 -8.30 15.29 7.56
CA ASN A 395 -7.82 16.65 7.72
C ASN A 395 -7.41 16.87 9.19
N ASN A 396 -6.46 17.79 9.41
CA ASN A 396 -6.06 18.20 10.73
C ASN A 396 -7.22 18.88 11.46
N TYR A 397 -7.32 18.62 12.78
CA TYR A 397 -8.20 19.34 13.68
C TYR A 397 -7.47 19.76 14.95
N ALA A 398 -7.77 20.95 15.45
CA ALA A 398 -7.26 21.49 16.69
C ALA A 398 -8.27 21.27 17.82
N ILE A 399 -7.77 21.01 18.99
CA ILE A 399 -8.55 20.88 20.21
C ILE A 399 -7.98 21.86 21.22
N ASP A 400 -8.85 22.65 21.79
CA ASP A 400 -8.55 23.40 23.01
C ASP A 400 -9.75 23.31 23.97
N THR A 401 -9.67 22.41 24.92
CA THR A 401 -10.69 22.19 25.95
C THR A 401 -10.21 22.60 27.33
N VAL A 402 -9.01 23.19 27.40
CA VAL A 402 -8.48 23.77 28.64
C VAL A 402 -9.22 25.07 28.92
N ARG A 403 -9.62 25.24 30.15
CA ARG A 403 -10.34 26.42 30.59
C ARG A 403 -9.38 27.37 31.33
N PRO A 404 -9.46 28.68 31.10
CA PRO A 404 -8.58 29.62 31.77
C PRO A 404 -8.77 29.59 33.28
N THR A 405 -7.67 29.62 34.01
CA THR A 405 -7.61 29.81 35.45
C THR A 405 -6.83 31.09 35.72
N ALA A 406 -7.08 31.71 36.89
CA ALA A 406 -6.43 32.97 37.24
C ALA A 406 -5.81 32.96 38.64
N THR A 407 -4.76 33.76 38.80
CA THR A 407 -4.18 34.14 40.08
C THR A 407 -4.16 35.65 40.20
N ILE A 408 -4.44 36.16 41.39
CA ILE A 408 -4.53 37.60 41.69
C ILE A 408 -3.46 37.99 42.69
N THR A 409 -2.62 38.92 42.34
CA THR A 409 -1.51 39.43 43.20
C THR A 409 -1.74 40.88 43.50
N VAL A 410 -1.71 41.27 44.77
CA VAL A 410 -1.70 42.65 45.27
C VAL A 410 -0.27 42.98 45.69
N ALA A 411 0.40 43.89 44.97
CA ALA A 411 1.81 44.20 45.15
C ALA A 411 2.15 44.79 46.52
N ASN A 412 1.31 45.71 47.00
CA ASN A 412 1.41 46.24 48.38
C ASN A 412 0.18 45.75 49.16
N PRO A 413 0.33 44.78 50.08
CA PRO A 413 -0.79 44.25 50.85
C PRO A 413 -1.13 45.10 52.08
N ASN A 414 -0.39 46.16 52.37
CA ASN A 414 -0.63 47.05 53.52
C ASN A 414 -0.74 48.51 53.00
N LEU A 415 -1.97 48.97 52.90
CA LEU A 415 -2.26 50.28 52.30
C LEU A 415 -2.54 51.33 53.35
N GLY A 416 -1.72 52.36 53.42
CA GLY A 416 -1.94 53.52 54.26
C GLY A 416 -2.58 54.69 53.54
N ILE A 417 -2.61 55.87 54.20
CA ILE A 417 -3.27 57.09 53.71
C ILE A 417 -2.73 57.51 52.34
N GLY A 418 -3.61 57.53 51.30
CA GLY A 418 -3.29 57.95 49.95
C GLY A 418 -2.39 56.95 49.13
N GLN A 419 -2.11 55.84 49.72
CA GLN A 419 -1.38 54.78 48.99
C GLN A 419 -2.28 54.02 48.09
N THR A 420 -1.71 53.49 46.99
CA THR A 420 -2.35 52.59 46.01
C THR A 420 -1.51 51.35 45.83
N SER A 421 -2.08 50.29 45.31
CA SER A 421 -1.35 49.07 45.00
C SER A 421 -1.58 48.67 43.54
N LEU A 422 -0.54 48.16 42.88
CA LEU A 422 -0.68 47.47 41.63
C LEU A 422 -1.32 46.09 41.92
N VAL A 423 -2.37 45.79 41.19
CA VAL A 423 -3.01 44.45 41.15
C VAL A 423 -2.70 43.80 39.82
N THR A 424 -2.26 42.58 39.87
CA THR A 424 -1.96 41.76 38.68
C THR A 424 -2.83 40.54 38.69
N PHE A 425 -3.57 40.35 37.60
CA PHE A 425 -4.34 39.12 37.28
C PHE A 425 -3.55 38.36 36.25
N ALA A 426 -3.00 37.20 36.62
CA ALA A 426 -2.29 36.32 35.72
C ALA A 426 -3.14 35.11 35.41
N PHE A 427 -3.46 34.91 34.14
CA PHE A 427 -4.20 33.78 33.65
C PHE A 427 -3.28 32.67 33.20
N SER A 428 -3.78 31.43 33.22
CA SER A 428 -3.05 30.25 32.71
C SER A 428 -2.79 30.32 31.21
N GLU A 429 -3.60 31.12 30.51
CA GLU A 429 -3.59 31.30 29.06
C GLU A 429 -4.18 32.66 28.71
N ARG A 430 -4.13 33.03 27.44
CA ARG A 430 -4.63 34.33 26.98
C ARG A 430 -6.16 34.34 27.00
N VAL A 431 -6.71 35.39 27.58
CA VAL A 431 -8.15 35.53 27.72
C VAL A 431 -8.69 36.77 27.00
N THR A 432 -9.94 36.69 26.66
CA THR A 432 -10.74 37.80 26.13
C THR A 432 -11.98 38.00 27.02
N ASN A 433 -12.73 39.05 26.82
CA ASN A 433 -13.92 39.42 27.60
C ASN A 433 -13.67 39.64 29.11
N PHE A 434 -12.40 39.85 29.53
CA PHE A 434 -12.11 40.17 30.91
C PHE A 434 -12.24 41.68 31.15
N ASP A 435 -13.18 42.05 32.04
CA ASP A 435 -13.41 43.47 32.41
C ASP A 435 -13.69 43.62 33.91
N LEU A 436 -13.98 44.86 34.34
CA LEU A 436 -14.21 45.17 35.76
C LEU A 436 -15.53 44.54 36.30
N SER A 437 -16.44 44.15 35.46
CA SER A 437 -17.70 43.50 35.90
C SER A 437 -17.45 42.06 36.41
N ASP A 438 -16.34 41.46 36.04
CA ASP A 438 -15.94 40.12 36.52
C ASP A 438 -15.31 40.18 37.92
N ILE A 439 -15.06 41.41 38.45
CA ILE A 439 -14.24 41.60 39.65
C ILE A 439 -15.04 42.24 40.77
N SER A 440 -14.93 41.68 41.96
CA SER A 440 -15.43 42.30 43.18
C SER A 440 -14.25 42.66 44.07
N VAL A 441 -14.24 43.93 44.57
CA VAL A 441 -13.17 44.49 45.37
C VAL A 441 -13.63 44.85 46.75
N GLY A 442 -12.95 44.42 47.79
CA GLY A 442 -13.24 44.77 49.19
C GLY A 442 -12.68 46.12 49.58
N ASN A 443 -13.50 47.06 50.00
CA ASN A 443 -13.14 48.39 50.54
C ASN A 443 -12.19 49.20 49.63
N GLY A 444 -12.38 49.12 48.30
CA GLY A 444 -11.59 49.87 47.35
C GLY A 444 -12.17 49.80 45.95
N THR A 445 -11.49 50.43 45.00
CA THR A 445 -11.84 50.45 43.58
C THR A 445 -10.60 50.17 42.76
N LEU A 446 -10.80 49.52 41.57
CA LEU A 446 -9.74 49.32 40.61
C LEU A 446 -9.81 50.34 39.47
N SER A 447 -8.69 50.78 38.99
CA SER A 447 -8.57 51.50 37.71
C SER A 447 -8.96 50.63 36.53
N SER A 448 -9.01 51.21 35.31
CA SER A 448 -9.18 50.42 34.08
C SER A 448 -8.14 49.32 33.97
N LEU A 449 -8.57 48.13 33.59
CA LEU A 449 -7.70 47.01 33.30
C LEU A 449 -6.88 47.26 32.04
N SER A 450 -5.65 46.84 32.04
CA SER A 450 -4.75 46.88 30.88
C SER A 450 -3.92 45.61 30.77
N SER A 451 -3.70 45.18 29.53
CA SER A 451 -2.81 44.06 29.20
C SER A 451 -1.86 44.49 28.10
N SER A 452 -0.57 44.11 28.22
CA SER A 452 0.46 44.38 27.21
C SER A 452 0.96 43.12 26.49
N ASP A 453 0.49 41.94 26.92
CA ASP A 453 0.94 40.60 26.42
C ASP A 453 -0.19 39.84 25.71
N GLY A 454 -1.24 40.58 25.33
CA GLY A 454 -2.37 39.99 24.58
C GLY A 454 -3.34 39.18 25.43
N GLY A 455 -3.50 39.53 26.71
CA GLY A 455 -4.51 38.95 27.56
C GLY A 455 -4.05 37.85 28.51
N LEU A 456 -2.74 37.56 28.57
CA LEU A 456 -2.18 36.60 29.54
C LEU A 456 -2.09 37.24 30.93
N THR A 457 -1.65 38.50 31.00
CA THR A 457 -1.55 39.23 32.25
C THR A 457 -2.24 40.59 32.12
N TRP A 458 -3.07 40.89 33.12
CA TRP A 458 -3.81 42.14 33.21
C TRP A 458 -3.43 42.87 34.49
N THR A 459 -3.38 44.16 34.41
CA THR A 459 -3.01 45.01 35.56
C THR A 459 -4.04 46.10 35.77
N ALA A 460 -4.24 46.44 37.04
CA ALA A 460 -5.02 47.60 37.48
C ALA A 460 -4.43 48.21 38.73
N THR A 461 -4.77 49.45 39.07
CA THR A 461 -4.38 50.10 40.31
C THR A 461 -5.53 50.03 41.29
N LEU A 462 -5.31 49.40 42.47
CA LEU A 462 -6.20 49.38 43.58
C LEU A 462 -6.07 50.69 44.36
N THR A 463 -7.17 51.42 44.54
CA THR A 463 -7.28 52.61 45.38
C THR A 463 -8.25 52.31 46.54
N PRO A 464 -7.81 52.39 47.81
CA PRO A 464 -8.70 52.19 48.95
C PRO A 464 -9.83 53.23 49.00
N ASP A 465 -10.98 52.80 49.50
CA ASP A 465 -12.10 53.75 49.76
C ASP A 465 -11.76 54.76 50.86
N ALA A 466 -12.00 56.00 50.57
CA ALA A 466 -11.59 57.13 51.44
C ALA A 466 -12.22 57.09 52.85
N ASN A 467 -13.35 56.44 53.03
CA ASN A 467 -14.10 56.37 54.28
C ASN A 467 -13.72 55.15 55.18
N VAL A 468 -12.77 54.37 54.77
CA VAL A 468 -12.31 53.19 55.52
C VAL A 468 -11.15 53.63 56.41
N THR A 469 -11.33 53.60 57.74
CA THR A 469 -10.25 53.91 58.66
C THR A 469 -9.26 52.76 58.88
N THR A 470 -9.76 51.55 59.11
CA THR A 470 -8.97 50.35 59.27
C THR A 470 -9.80 49.14 58.80
N ALA A 471 -9.29 48.38 57.86
CA ALA A 471 -9.86 47.13 57.36
C ALA A 471 -8.76 46.07 57.17
N PRO A 472 -8.58 45.15 58.14
CA PRO A 472 -7.45 44.26 58.13
C PRO A 472 -7.61 43.06 57.16
N ASN A 473 -8.84 42.81 56.69
CA ASN A 473 -9.16 41.64 55.85
C ASN A 473 -9.94 42.08 54.64
N ASN A 474 -9.29 42.16 53.49
CA ASN A 474 -9.88 42.51 52.23
C ASN A 474 -9.37 41.55 51.15
N PHE A 475 -10.24 41.24 50.21
CA PHE A 475 -9.88 40.38 49.06
C PHE A 475 -10.44 40.98 47.79
N ILE A 476 -9.74 40.72 46.70
CA ILE A 476 -10.25 40.89 45.35
C ILE A 476 -10.72 39.50 44.88
N VAL A 477 -11.93 39.45 44.37
CA VAL A 477 -12.59 38.20 43.91
C VAL A 477 -12.82 38.35 42.43
N LEU A 478 -12.36 37.39 41.66
CA LEU A 478 -12.61 37.28 40.22
C LEU A 478 -13.57 36.08 39.98
N ASP A 479 -14.68 36.35 39.34
CA ASP A 479 -15.56 35.32 38.76
C ASP A 479 -15.12 35.17 37.29
N SER A 480 -14.53 34.01 36.97
CA SER A 480 -14.02 33.75 35.61
C SER A 480 -15.06 33.13 34.66
N SER A 481 -16.33 33.05 35.09
CA SER A 481 -17.38 32.36 34.28
C SER A 481 -17.73 33.07 32.95
N THR A 482 -17.41 34.37 32.83
CA THR A 482 -17.61 35.18 31.63
C THR A 482 -16.30 35.44 30.89
N VAL A 483 -15.16 35.15 31.50
CA VAL A 483 -13.83 35.29 30.92
C VAL A 483 -13.53 34.07 30.06
N ILE A 484 -13.29 34.27 28.78
CA ILE A 484 -13.05 33.16 27.80
C ILE A 484 -11.63 33.25 27.25
N ASP A 485 -11.08 32.08 26.92
CA ASP A 485 -9.83 31.98 26.16
C ASP A 485 -10.03 32.31 24.67
N LEU A 486 -9.03 32.10 23.85
CA LEU A 486 -9.10 32.32 22.40
C LEU A 486 -9.91 31.23 21.66
N ALA A 487 -10.08 30.05 22.27
CA ALA A 487 -10.91 28.97 21.73
C ALA A 487 -12.38 29.07 22.15
N GLY A 488 -12.71 30.01 23.05
CA GLY A 488 -14.06 30.23 23.55
C GLY A 488 -14.41 29.43 24.81
N ASN A 489 -13.46 28.80 25.49
CA ASN A 489 -13.70 28.12 26.75
C ASN A 489 -13.81 29.14 27.90
N ALA A 490 -14.95 29.16 28.54
CA ALA A 490 -15.16 30.00 29.72
C ALA A 490 -14.48 29.38 30.96
N GLY A 491 -13.90 30.21 31.83
CA GLY A 491 -13.42 29.78 33.14
C GLY A 491 -14.58 29.23 33.98
N THR A 492 -14.27 28.48 35.03
CA THR A 492 -15.27 27.91 35.94
C THR A 492 -14.97 28.17 37.40
N ALA A 493 -13.84 28.79 37.71
CA ALA A 493 -13.37 28.97 39.07
C ALA A 493 -13.51 30.42 39.51
N ILE A 494 -13.75 30.62 40.82
CA ILE A 494 -13.60 31.89 41.48
C ILE A 494 -12.14 32.00 41.97
N ALA A 495 -11.45 33.04 41.57
CA ALA A 495 -10.10 33.34 42.07
C ALA A 495 -10.15 34.39 43.15
N LEU A 496 -9.35 34.19 44.17
CA LEU A 496 -9.21 35.12 45.29
C LEU A 496 -7.79 35.65 45.37
N SER A 497 -7.61 36.96 45.63
CA SER A 497 -6.30 37.50 45.98
C SER A 497 -5.82 37.04 47.34
N SER A 498 -4.55 37.20 47.65
CA SER A 498 -4.10 37.22 49.03
C SER A 498 -4.78 38.36 49.76
N ASN A 499 -4.87 38.21 51.11
CA ASN A 499 -5.40 39.27 51.96
C ASN A 499 -4.62 40.54 51.80
N TYR A 500 -5.30 41.68 51.73
CA TYR A 500 -4.70 42.99 51.88
C TYR A 500 -5.39 43.76 53.01
N SER A 501 -4.65 44.66 53.68
CA SER A 501 -5.12 45.52 54.75
C SER A 501 -5.13 46.99 54.30
N ILE A 502 -6.13 47.71 54.77
CA ILE A 502 -6.20 49.17 54.68
C ILE A 502 -6.10 49.73 56.09
N ASP A 503 -5.18 50.65 56.30
CA ASP A 503 -5.03 51.34 57.54
C ASP A 503 -4.77 52.83 57.26
N ASN A 504 -5.76 53.65 57.46
CA ASN A 504 -5.72 55.09 57.28
C ASN A 504 -5.62 55.81 58.67
N GLN A 505 -5.28 55.11 59.74
CA GLN A 505 -5.07 55.66 61.04
C GLN A 505 -3.62 56.03 61.20
N ARG A 506 -3.40 57.22 61.78
CA ARG A 506 -2.03 57.72 62.07
C ARG A 506 -1.66 57.35 63.49
N PRO A 507 -0.44 56.89 63.76
CA PRO A 507 -0.01 56.61 65.12
C PRO A 507 0.08 57.94 65.96
N THR A 508 -0.49 57.83 67.15
CA THR A 508 -0.32 58.89 68.21
C THR A 508 0.55 58.39 69.33
N ALA A 509 1.22 59.26 70.04
CA ALA A 509 2.17 58.85 71.08
C ALA A 509 1.95 59.55 72.42
N THR A 510 2.26 58.88 73.45
CA THR A 510 2.40 59.44 74.82
C THR A 510 3.79 59.15 75.37
N VAL A 511 4.33 60.04 76.11
CA VAL A 511 5.67 59.96 76.73
C VAL A 511 5.51 59.98 78.25
N SER A 512 6.14 59.04 78.96
CA SER A 512 6.10 58.97 80.41
C SER A 512 7.53 58.74 80.95
N ILE A 513 7.79 59.24 82.17
CA ILE A 513 9.04 59.15 82.87
C ILE A 513 8.81 58.47 84.22
N ALA A 514 9.50 57.36 84.47
CA ALA A 514 9.31 56.57 85.69
C ALA A 514 9.74 57.28 86.98
N ASN A 515 10.87 58.02 86.93
CA ASN A 515 11.27 58.81 88.03
C ASN A 515 11.45 60.27 87.56
N PRO A 516 10.53 61.15 87.88
CA PRO A 516 10.62 62.57 87.44
C PRO A 516 11.57 63.47 88.29
N ASN A 517 12.17 62.90 89.34
CA ASN A 517 13.12 63.67 90.18
C ASN A 517 14.50 63.00 90.11
N LEU A 518 15.41 63.57 89.36
CA LEU A 518 16.69 62.99 89.06
C LEU A 518 17.82 63.78 89.71
N ALA A 519 18.65 63.15 90.51
CA ALA A 519 19.95 63.65 91.02
C ALA A 519 21.05 63.30 90.01
N THR A 520 22.17 64.01 90.06
CA THR A 520 23.38 63.70 89.23
C THR A 520 23.79 62.25 89.47
N GLY A 521 23.91 61.49 88.31
CA GLY A 521 24.26 60.05 88.27
C GLY A 521 23.10 59.13 88.40
N GLN A 522 21.87 59.56 88.69
CA GLN A 522 20.69 58.72 88.67
C GLN A 522 20.16 58.66 87.22
N THR A 523 19.53 57.61 86.86
CA THR A 523 18.87 57.43 85.58
C THR A 523 17.38 57.14 85.78
N SER A 524 16.57 57.43 84.72
CA SER A 524 15.18 57.11 84.71
C SER A 524 14.81 56.38 83.44
N GLN A 525 13.85 55.50 83.49
CA GLN A 525 13.25 54.89 82.31
C GLN A 525 12.24 55.92 81.73
N VAL A 526 12.35 56.18 80.44
CA VAL A 526 11.36 56.86 79.65
C VAL A 526 10.63 55.85 78.83
N THR A 527 9.31 55.93 78.85
CA THR A 527 8.44 55.05 78.01
C THR A 527 7.68 55.88 77.02
N PHE A 528 7.79 55.47 75.76
CA PHE A 528 7.05 56.00 74.62
C PHE A 528 5.97 54.97 74.27
N ALA A 529 4.71 55.30 74.49
CA ALA A 529 3.59 54.37 74.13
C ALA A 529 2.84 54.94 72.91
N PHE A 530 2.86 54.26 71.84
CA PHE A 530 2.13 54.54 70.60
C PHE A 530 0.74 53.91 70.63
N SER A 531 -0.22 54.49 69.89
CA SER A 531 -1.58 53.94 69.72
C SER A 531 -1.58 52.60 68.97
N GLU A 532 -0.52 52.35 68.26
CA GLU A 532 -0.28 51.18 67.42
C GLU A 532 1.20 50.89 67.25
N PRO A 533 1.61 49.71 66.77
CA PRO A 533 3.00 49.36 66.47
C PRO A 533 3.57 50.28 65.41
N VAL A 534 4.70 50.95 65.71
CA VAL A 534 5.38 51.84 64.77
C VAL A 534 6.73 51.28 64.33
N ASN A 535 7.15 51.68 63.10
CA ASN A 535 8.46 51.42 62.54
C ASN A 535 9.30 52.76 62.56
N ASN A 536 10.59 52.69 62.38
CA ASN A 536 11.52 53.86 62.22
C ASN A 536 11.63 54.78 63.46
N PHE A 537 11.06 54.41 64.62
CA PHE A 537 11.27 55.21 65.85
C PHE A 537 12.72 55.08 66.34
N THR A 538 13.39 56.15 66.44
CA THR A 538 14.81 56.26 66.88
C THR A 538 15.01 57.41 67.86
N LEU A 539 16.16 57.47 68.49
CA LEU A 539 16.48 58.54 69.38
C LEU A 539 16.64 59.91 68.65
N SER A 540 16.76 59.96 67.34
CA SER A 540 16.77 61.25 66.59
C SER A 540 15.41 61.89 66.54
N ASP A 541 14.32 61.17 66.81
CA ASP A 541 12.96 61.70 66.85
C ASP A 541 12.61 62.31 68.19
N VAL A 542 13.55 62.24 69.13
CA VAL A 542 13.39 62.69 70.52
C VAL A 542 14.42 63.78 70.91
N SER A 543 13.91 64.81 71.32
CA SER A 543 14.77 65.86 71.96
C SER A 543 14.58 65.82 73.49
N VAL A 544 15.68 66.01 74.18
CA VAL A 544 15.74 65.90 75.64
C VAL A 544 16.43 67.11 76.22
N ALA A 545 15.72 67.80 77.09
CA ALA A 545 16.33 68.99 77.80
C ALA A 545 17.23 68.47 78.93
N ASN A 546 18.48 69.00 78.93
CA ASN A 546 19.43 68.65 79.96
C ASN A 546 19.69 67.22 80.32
N GLY A 547 19.67 66.39 79.29
CA GLY A 547 19.89 64.93 79.43
C GLY A 547 20.21 64.23 78.11
N THR A 548 20.49 62.92 78.18
CA THR A 548 20.67 62.06 77.01
C THR A 548 19.85 60.79 77.16
N LEU A 549 19.31 60.33 76.08
CA LEU A 549 18.69 59.04 76.07
C LEU A 549 19.64 57.97 75.50
N SER A 550 19.54 56.75 76.01
CA SER A 550 20.27 55.58 75.56
C SER A 550 19.40 54.32 75.70
N ASN A 551 19.83 53.16 75.12
CA ASN A 551 19.19 51.92 75.23
C ASN A 551 17.69 51.85 74.73
N LEU A 552 17.43 52.59 73.70
CA LEU A 552 16.08 52.52 73.10
C LEU A 552 15.78 51.09 72.65
N ALA A 553 14.68 50.50 73.13
CA ALA A 553 14.25 49.14 72.80
C ALA A 553 12.73 49.02 72.94
N SER A 554 12.18 48.17 72.08
CA SER A 554 10.79 47.71 72.22
C SER A 554 10.73 46.19 72.39
N GLY A 555 9.87 45.75 73.31
CA GLY A 555 9.63 44.32 73.59
C GLY A 555 8.31 43.77 73.07
N ASP A 556 7.43 44.59 72.51
CA ASP A 556 6.05 44.26 72.03
C ASP A 556 5.83 44.53 70.54
N GLY A 557 6.94 44.59 69.78
CA GLY A 557 6.86 44.78 68.33
C GLY A 557 6.59 46.20 67.86
N GLY A 558 6.94 47.26 68.75
CA GLY A 558 6.91 48.64 68.33
C GLY A 558 5.74 49.44 68.87
N ALA A 559 4.84 48.91 69.67
CA ALA A 559 3.75 49.64 70.29
C ALA A 559 4.27 50.40 71.54
N THR A 560 5.19 49.83 72.29
CA THR A 560 5.83 50.51 73.44
C THR A 560 7.34 50.48 73.32
N TRP A 561 7.99 51.61 73.47
CA TRP A 561 9.43 51.71 73.46
C TRP A 561 9.95 52.28 74.79
N THR A 562 11.05 51.76 75.26
CA THR A 562 11.69 52.27 76.46
C THR A 562 13.09 52.73 76.19
N ALA A 563 13.51 53.86 76.85
CA ALA A 563 14.87 54.30 76.79
C ALA A 563 15.35 54.69 78.21
N THR A 564 16.64 54.81 78.45
CA THR A 564 17.24 55.24 79.69
C THR A 564 17.61 56.68 79.56
N LEU A 565 17.01 57.57 80.39
CA LEU A 565 17.31 58.94 80.49
C LEU A 565 18.46 59.11 81.52
N THR A 566 19.52 59.75 81.11
CA THR A 566 20.69 60.14 81.95
C THR A 566 20.78 61.71 81.98
N PRO A 567 20.55 62.30 83.09
CA PRO A 567 20.64 63.76 83.19
C PRO A 567 22.07 64.26 82.94
N THR A 568 22.20 65.47 82.41
CA THR A 568 23.46 66.16 82.21
C THR A 568 24.07 66.47 83.56
N ALA A 569 25.35 66.16 83.76
CA ALA A 569 26.04 66.40 85.02
C ALA A 569 26.18 67.90 85.32
N ASN A 570 26.08 68.20 86.63
CA ASN A 570 26.23 69.58 87.17
C ASN A 570 25.14 70.61 86.68
N VAL A 571 23.99 70.10 86.25
CA VAL A 571 22.83 70.92 85.92
C VAL A 571 21.85 70.84 87.10
N THR A 572 21.23 71.94 87.47
CA THR A 572 20.04 72.02 88.34
C THR A 572 19.01 72.79 87.56
N ASP A 573 17.94 72.08 87.17
CA ASP A 573 16.84 72.65 86.41
C ASP A 573 15.51 71.95 86.83
N PRO A 574 14.51 72.78 87.32
CA PRO A 574 13.25 72.26 87.79
C PRO A 574 12.23 71.94 86.66
N SER A 575 12.59 72.25 85.36
CA SER A 575 11.64 72.17 84.31
C SER A 575 12.30 71.63 83.01
N ASN A 576 12.24 70.32 82.88
CA ASN A 576 12.72 69.57 81.70
C ASN A 576 11.66 68.66 81.12
N PHE A 577 11.71 68.49 79.83
CA PHE A 577 10.79 67.61 79.06
C PHE A 577 11.60 66.76 78.13
N VAL A 578 11.07 65.53 77.92
CA VAL A 578 11.39 64.69 76.78
C VAL A 578 10.32 64.94 75.74
N VAL A 579 10.72 65.39 74.57
CA VAL A 579 9.84 65.74 73.45
C VAL A 579 10.05 64.78 72.33
N LEU A 580 8.99 64.07 71.95
CA LEU A 580 8.95 63.21 70.82
C LEU A 580 8.26 63.95 69.66
N ASP A 581 8.94 64.13 68.53
CA ASP A 581 8.31 64.47 67.23
C ASP A 581 7.92 63.20 66.52
N SER A 582 6.62 62.94 66.43
CA SER A 582 6.12 61.76 65.78
C SER A 582 5.97 61.87 64.24
N SER A 583 6.33 63.03 63.65
CA SER A 583 6.09 63.28 62.21
C SER A 583 6.97 62.41 61.27
N THR A 584 8.06 61.87 61.80
CA THR A 584 8.95 60.91 61.07
C THR A 584 8.69 59.44 61.45
N VAL A 585 7.94 59.19 62.49
CA VAL A 585 7.58 57.80 62.96
C VAL A 585 6.39 57.35 62.26
N THR A 586 6.49 56.16 61.57
CA THR A 586 5.37 55.57 60.79
C THR A 586 4.88 54.30 61.43
N ASP A 587 3.58 53.97 61.22
CA ASP A 587 3.06 52.67 61.47
C ASP A 587 3.52 51.66 60.41
N ARG A 588 2.97 50.41 60.43
CA ARG A 588 3.26 49.36 59.42
C ARG A 588 2.70 49.70 58.06
N ALA A 589 1.64 50.47 57.97
CA ALA A 589 0.98 50.93 56.73
C ALA A 589 1.71 52.10 56.09
N GLY A 590 2.67 52.71 56.81
CA GLY A 590 3.43 53.86 56.35
C GLY A 590 2.79 55.20 56.70
N ASN A 591 1.74 55.24 57.51
CA ASN A 591 1.16 56.52 57.96
C ASN A 591 2.08 57.21 59.00
N ALA A 592 2.51 58.35 58.68
CA ALA A 592 3.33 59.13 59.61
C ALA A 592 2.46 59.69 60.72
N GLY A 593 2.95 59.72 61.99
CA GLY A 593 2.34 60.40 63.09
C GLY A 593 2.20 61.89 62.86
N THR A 594 1.37 62.51 63.64
CA THR A 594 1.17 63.93 63.60
C THR A 594 1.25 64.55 65.04
N GLY A 595 2.08 65.46 65.22
CA GLY A 595 2.16 66.16 66.47
C GLY A 595 3.42 65.85 67.32
N ILE A 596 3.52 66.58 68.37
CA ILE A 596 4.57 66.44 69.35
C ILE A 596 4.00 65.91 70.68
N ALA A 597 4.61 64.91 71.21
CA ALA A 597 4.26 64.30 72.51
C ALA A 597 5.31 64.74 73.51
N LEU A 598 4.81 65.24 74.58
CA LEU A 598 5.63 65.79 75.71
C LEU A 598 5.56 64.89 76.92
N SER A 599 6.66 64.55 77.51
CA SER A 599 6.64 63.89 78.81
C SER A 599 6.06 64.78 79.91
N PRO A 600 5.66 64.25 81.07
CA PRO A 600 5.58 65.05 82.28
C PRO A 600 6.89 65.71 82.58
N ASN A 601 6.83 66.87 83.25
CA ASN A 601 8.03 67.59 83.68
C ASN A 601 8.92 66.69 84.57
N TYR A 602 10.23 66.71 84.34
CA TYR A 602 11.19 66.14 85.23
C TYR A 602 12.18 67.18 85.77
N THR A 603 12.66 66.94 86.97
CA THR A 603 13.56 67.88 87.65
C THR A 603 14.94 67.22 87.75
N ILE A 604 16.03 68.08 87.63
CA ILE A 604 17.40 67.68 87.81
C ILE A 604 18.00 68.45 88.94
N THR A 605 18.62 67.77 89.89
CA THR A 605 19.35 68.40 91.07
C THR A 605 20.80 68.00 91.01
N ALA A 606 21.71 68.96 90.97
CA ALA A 606 23.13 68.72 91.07
C ALA A 606 23.51 68.40 92.55
N THR A 607 24.13 67.25 92.76
CA THR A 607 24.73 66.97 94.10
C THR A 607 25.96 67.81 94.25
N ALA A 608 26.03 68.74 95.34
CA ALA A 608 27.16 69.53 95.69
C ALA A 608 28.33 68.56 96.14
N THR A 609 29.36 68.49 95.40
CA THR A 609 30.59 67.85 95.75
C THR A 609 31.41 68.72 96.62
N SER A 610 31.56 68.42 97.93
CA SER A 610 32.56 69.01 98.81
C SER A 610 33.96 68.53 98.33
N GLN A 611 34.83 69.50 98.01
CA GLN A 611 36.27 69.26 97.79
C GLN A 611 36.93 68.84 99.06
N ALA A 612 37.70 67.79 99.08
CA ALA A 612 38.77 67.62 99.98
C ALA A 612 39.95 66.87 99.30
N GLY A 613 41.03 67.67 99.17
CA GLY A 613 42.41 67.27 99.34
C GLY A 613 43.16 66.54 98.20
N ASP A 614 43.94 67.41 97.54
CA ASP A 614 45.22 67.05 96.91
C ASP A 614 46.24 66.41 97.90
N PRO A 615 47.35 65.69 97.55
CA PRO A 615 48.15 65.85 96.36
C PRO A 615 48.95 64.58 95.88
N GLN A 616 49.61 64.84 94.75
CA GLN A 616 50.99 64.37 94.43
C GLN A 616 51.11 63.11 93.55
N PHE A 617 51.59 63.34 92.34
CA PHE A 617 52.82 62.85 91.67
C PHE A 617 53.18 61.39 91.69
N ARG A 618 53.22 60.82 90.50
CA ARG A 618 54.43 60.35 89.85
C ARG A 618 54.20 59.87 88.40
N VAL A 619 55.11 60.39 87.61
CA VAL A 619 55.56 59.92 86.32
C VAL A 619 56.17 58.54 86.41
N ASP A 620 55.91 57.67 85.50
CA ASP A 620 56.93 56.94 84.79
C ASP A 620 56.37 56.25 83.58
N THR A 621 56.86 56.64 82.48
CA THR A 621 56.96 55.86 81.24
C THR A 621 58.04 54.81 81.31
N PRO A 622 58.40 53.94 80.35
CA PRO A 622 57.64 53.49 79.12
C PRO A 622 57.84 51.96 78.94
N ALA A 623 57.32 51.44 77.82
CA ALA A 623 57.91 50.45 76.92
C ALA A 623 56.81 49.63 76.29
N ALA A 624 56.58 49.78 75.08
CA ALA A 624 57.13 49.15 73.91
C ALA A 624 56.88 47.57 73.90
N LEU A 625 56.14 47.12 72.96
CA LEU A 625 56.53 46.24 71.85
C LEU A 625 55.30 45.59 71.30
N ILE A 626 55.04 45.87 70.13
CA ILE A 626 55.10 45.10 68.88
C ILE A 626 54.20 43.91 68.77
N SER A 627 53.56 43.92 67.69
CA SER A 627 53.19 42.77 66.84
C SER A 627 51.73 42.46 66.87
N THR A 628 51.10 42.32 65.82
CA THR A 628 51.29 42.09 64.40
C THR A 628 49.97 42.44 63.70
N ALA A 629 50.19 42.95 62.55
CA ALA A 629 49.16 43.11 61.50
C ALA A 629 48.13 42.03 61.40
N ASN A 630 46.92 42.41 61.30
CA ASN A 630 46.02 41.74 60.37
C ASN A 630 45.21 42.84 59.63
N LEU A 631 45.73 43.16 58.48
CA LEU A 631 45.03 43.90 57.47
C LEU A 631 43.76 43.20 57.06
N PRO A 632 42.60 43.81 57.08
CA PRO A 632 41.47 43.19 56.38
C PRO A 632 41.74 43.33 54.90
N LEU A 633 41.72 42.20 54.20
CA LEU A 633 41.67 42.07 52.76
C LEU A 633 40.46 42.85 52.26
N GLN A 634 40.72 44.00 51.62
CA GLN A 634 39.73 44.58 50.75
C GLN A 634 39.42 43.61 49.60
N PRO A 635 38.18 43.38 49.28
CA PRO A 635 37.86 42.71 48.00
C PRO A 635 38.21 43.74 46.90
N SER A 636 39.17 43.31 46.05
CA SER A 636 39.47 44.05 44.82
C SER A 636 38.20 44.01 43.94
N VAL A 637 37.69 45.20 43.71
CA VAL A 637 36.68 45.37 42.63
C VAL A 637 37.42 45.16 41.32
N PHE A 638 37.23 43.95 40.77
CA PHE A 638 37.63 43.69 39.41
C PHE A 638 36.59 44.38 38.51
N ASN A 639 36.95 45.44 37.95
CA ASN A 639 36.23 46.08 36.86
C ASN A 639 36.60 45.36 35.57
N PRO A 640 35.72 44.54 34.94
CA PRO A 640 36.03 44.00 33.64
C PRO A 640 36.02 45.13 32.62
N PRO A 641 36.91 45.09 31.62
CA PRO A 641 36.88 46.10 30.55
C PRO A 641 35.58 45.94 29.80
N THR A 642 34.98 47.06 29.47
CA THR A 642 33.85 47.18 28.54
C THR A 642 34.29 46.64 27.17
N GLY A 643 34.15 45.34 26.94
CA GLY A 643 34.24 44.69 25.66
C GLY A 643 32.90 44.02 25.41
N ASN A 644 32.27 44.51 24.42
CA ASN A 644 31.01 44.09 23.88
C ASN A 644 31.01 42.57 23.68
N LEU A 645 30.50 41.78 24.62
CA LEU A 645 30.17 40.38 24.39
C LEU A 645 28.77 40.38 23.79
N GLY A 646 28.77 40.08 22.51
CA GLY A 646 27.58 39.99 21.70
C GLY A 646 26.47 39.21 22.36
N SER A 647 25.31 39.62 22.07
CA SER A 647 24.01 39.01 22.37
C SER A 647 23.99 37.47 22.22
N PRO A 648 23.20 36.78 22.99
CA PRO A 648 22.99 35.35 22.76
C PRO A 648 22.54 35.14 21.32
N LEU A 649 23.10 34.10 20.70
CA LEU A 649 22.80 33.67 19.35
C LEU A 649 21.27 33.61 19.12
N SER A 650 20.72 34.65 18.54
CA SER A 650 19.42 34.61 17.93
C SER A 650 19.59 34.06 16.51
N PHE A 651 18.93 33.01 16.20
CA PHE A 651 18.96 32.35 14.88
C PHE A 651 18.34 33.17 13.74
N SER A 652 17.90 34.39 14.00
CA SER A 652 17.13 35.18 13.06
C SER A 652 17.89 35.84 11.90
N PRO A 653 19.15 36.19 11.96
CA PRO A 653 19.72 37.01 10.89
C PRO A 653 20.36 36.26 9.73
N LEU A 654 20.54 34.95 9.80
CA LEU A 654 21.29 34.22 8.76
C LEU A 654 20.44 33.84 7.54
N PHE A 655 19.12 33.97 7.62
CA PHE A 655 18.23 33.61 6.52
C PHE A 655 17.52 34.79 5.84
N GLU A 656 17.68 36.01 6.31
CA GLU A 656 17.03 37.18 5.71
C GLU A 656 17.82 37.89 4.59
N GLN A 657 19.00 37.41 4.23
CA GLN A 657 19.71 37.92 3.07
C GLN A 657 19.60 36.97 1.87
N ARG A 658 18.41 36.90 1.33
CA ARG A 658 18.20 36.44 -0.03
C ARG A 658 17.78 37.62 -0.89
N THR A 659 18.72 38.37 -1.35
CA THR A 659 18.54 39.27 -2.50
C THR A 659 19.16 38.61 -3.73
N THR A 660 18.34 38.42 -4.70
CA THR A 660 18.53 38.32 -6.14
C THR A 660 19.95 38.16 -6.65
N GLY A 661 20.25 36.99 -7.21
CA GLY A 661 21.24 36.80 -8.28
C GLY A 661 22.66 36.57 -7.80
N GLY A 662 23.03 35.32 -7.73
CA GLY A 662 24.42 34.91 -7.56
C GLY A 662 24.52 33.58 -6.83
N ASP A 663 25.34 32.72 -7.35
CA ASP A 663 25.59 31.36 -6.92
C ASP A 663 25.53 31.16 -5.40
N LEU A 664 24.70 30.20 -4.99
CA LEU A 664 24.62 29.72 -3.61
C LEU A 664 25.98 29.15 -3.19
N PRO A 665 26.55 29.59 -2.08
CA PRO A 665 27.68 28.88 -1.51
C PRO A 665 27.27 27.47 -1.09
N PRO A 666 28.18 26.50 -1.16
CA PRO A 666 27.90 25.13 -0.79
C PRO A 666 27.39 25.07 0.65
N VAL A 667 26.32 24.30 0.83
CA VAL A 667 25.72 24.08 2.15
C VAL A 667 26.73 23.33 3.01
N GLY A 668 27.13 23.95 4.12
CA GLY A 668 28.05 23.33 5.04
C GLY A 668 27.43 22.16 5.82
N ASN A 669 28.21 21.14 6.12
CA ASN A 669 27.78 20.01 6.95
C ASN A 669 27.41 20.51 8.37
N ILE A 670 26.25 20.15 8.84
CA ILE A 670 25.80 20.45 10.17
C ILE A 670 25.94 19.21 11.03
N PHE A 671 26.69 19.31 12.11
CA PHE A 671 26.76 18.27 13.11
C PHE A 671 25.75 18.54 14.20
N ILE A 672 24.85 17.62 14.43
CA ILE A 672 23.89 17.68 15.52
C ILE A 672 24.23 16.58 16.52
N THR A 673 24.72 16.99 17.68
CA THR A 673 24.90 16.08 18.80
C THR A 673 23.79 16.32 19.81
N ASN A 674 22.88 15.40 19.95
CA ASN A 674 21.86 15.46 20.98
C ASN A 674 22.25 14.58 22.17
N ARG A 675 22.72 15.24 23.25
CA ARG A 675 23.09 14.55 24.50
C ARG A 675 21.90 14.10 25.35
N ALA A 676 20.69 14.48 24.98
CA ALA A 676 19.50 14.16 25.78
C ALA A 676 18.77 12.87 25.35
N LEU A 677 19.20 12.23 24.28
CA LEU A 677 18.68 10.94 23.86
C LEU A 677 19.64 9.83 24.26
N ALA A 678 19.10 8.73 24.72
CA ALA A 678 19.79 7.57 25.29
C ALA A 678 21.12 7.21 24.58
N PRO A 679 22.07 6.54 25.26
CA PRO A 679 23.49 6.49 24.86
C PRO A 679 23.82 5.75 23.56
N SER A 680 22.86 5.48 22.72
CA SER A 680 23.03 4.70 21.48
C SER A 680 22.75 5.41 20.16
N PHE A 681 22.48 6.75 20.16
CA PHE A 681 22.18 7.43 18.91
C PHE A 681 22.93 8.76 18.78
N ILE A 682 23.94 8.80 17.93
CA ILE A 682 24.60 10.01 17.47
C ILE A 682 24.32 10.14 15.97
N ALA A 683 23.49 11.10 15.61
CA ALA A 683 23.36 11.52 14.21
C ALA A 683 24.38 12.63 13.95
N GLN A 684 25.30 12.41 13.03
CA GLN A 684 26.22 13.43 12.56
C GLN A 684 25.87 13.77 11.11
N VAL A 685 25.56 15.03 10.87
CA VAL A 685 25.28 15.57 9.55
C VAL A 685 26.48 16.39 9.10
N PHE A 686 27.08 16.04 7.99
CA PHE A 686 28.30 16.66 7.49
C PHE A 686 28.07 17.52 6.25
N ASP A 687 28.96 18.49 6.07
CA ASP A 687 29.04 19.31 4.86
C ASP A 687 29.59 18.50 3.67
N SER A 688 28.88 18.54 2.56
CA SER A 688 29.25 17.86 1.33
C SER A 688 30.49 18.43 0.63
N SER A 689 30.96 19.62 1.06
CA SER A 689 32.11 20.29 0.45
C SER A 689 33.48 19.75 0.90
N SER A 690 33.53 18.88 1.92
CA SER A 690 34.79 18.36 2.46
C SER A 690 35.11 16.92 2.06
N VAL A 691 34.33 16.29 1.21
CA VAL A 691 34.53 14.88 0.83
C VAL A 691 35.23 14.79 -0.51
N GLY A 692 36.52 14.92 -0.47
CA GLY A 692 37.41 14.29 -1.43
C GLY A 692 37.81 12.93 -0.89
N GLY A 693 37.14 11.85 -1.32
CA GLY A 693 37.58 10.47 -1.23
C GLY A 693 37.80 9.86 0.16
N GLN A 694 37.20 8.69 0.33
CA GLN A 694 37.34 7.69 1.38
C GLN A 694 36.24 7.69 2.42
N GLY A 695 35.26 6.90 2.15
CA GLY A 695 34.18 6.35 2.83
C GLY A 695 34.28 6.08 4.31
N SER A 696 33.44 6.71 5.05
CA SER A 696 32.88 6.17 6.27
C SER A 696 31.41 6.63 6.30
N GLY A 697 30.49 5.72 6.48
CA GLY A 697 29.06 5.91 6.29
C GLY A 697 28.42 6.94 7.17
N PHE A 698 28.25 8.09 6.60
CA PHE A 698 27.44 9.15 7.18
C PHE A 698 26.41 9.63 6.18
N LEU A 699 25.22 9.88 6.67
CA LEU A 699 24.12 10.43 5.91
C LEU A 699 24.43 11.88 5.54
N GLY A 700 24.75 12.15 4.28
CA GLY A 700 24.98 13.50 3.78
C GLY A 700 23.80 13.95 2.94
N PHE A 701 23.31 15.16 3.20
CA PHE A 701 22.36 15.84 2.33
C PHE A 701 23.16 16.65 1.30
N GLY A 702 23.15 16.22 0.06
CA GLY A 702 23.76 16.94 -1.04
C GLY A 702 22.72 17.64 -1.89
N SER A 703 22.94 18.91 -2.20
CA SER A 703 22.22 19.60 -3.25
C SER A 703 22.84 19.21 -4.59
N GLY A 704 22.18 18.41 -5.35
CA GLY A 704 22.61 18.04 -6.68
C GLY A 704 22.18 16.66 -7.09
N GLU A 705 21.90 16.55 -8.30
CA GLU A 705 21.34 15.44 -9.03
C GLU A 705 21.71 14.05 -8.51
N GLY A 706 20.69 13.28 -8.14
CA GLY A 706 20.82 11.87 -7.87
C GLY A 706 20.48 11.50 -6.43
N SER A 707 19.55 10.63 -6.29
CA SER A 707 19.11 10.04 -5.02
C SER A 707 20.28 9.59 -4.17
N VAL A 708 20.46 10.21 -3.07
CA VAL A 708 21.54 9.85 -2.14
C VAL A 708 21.14 8.74 -1.19
N PHE A 709 19.90 8.33 -1.21
CA PHE A 709 19.44 7.18 -0.44
C PHE A 709 18.79 6.13 -1.35
N GLY A 710 19.64 5.39 -2.04
CA GLY A 710 19.21 4.12 -2.60
C GLY A 710 19.03 3.10 -1.46
N THR A 711 17.94 2.38 -1.49
CA THR A 711 17.67 1.21 -0.63
C THR A 711 18.85 0.21 -0.58
N SER A 712 19.78 0.31 -1.53
CA SER A 712 21.00 -0.51 -1.58
C SER A 712 22.02 -0.16 -0.50
N THR A 713 22.12 1.09 -0.04
CA THR A 713 23.10 1.49 0.99
C THR A 713 22.66 1.02 2.38
N LEU A 714 21.36 1.03 2.65
CA LEU A 714 20.85 0.46 3.90
C LEU A 714 20.92 -1.08 3.90
N SER A 715 20.60 -1.72 2.75
CA SER A 715 20.72 -3.17 2.66
C SER A 715 22.15 -3.67 2.78
N THR A 716 23.13 -2.86 2.34
CA THR A 716 24.55 -3.22 2.45
C THR A 716 25.05 -3.09 3.90
N LEU A 717 24.54 -2.14 4.66
CA LEU A 717 24.86 -2.03 6.09
C LEU A 717 24.28 -3.22 6.88
N PHE A 718 23.01 -3.57 6.61
CA PHE A 718 22.36 -4.68 7.29
C PHE A 718 22.83 -6.06 6.79
N SER A 719 23.18 -6.18 5.53
CA SER A 719 23.76 -7.43 5.03
C SER A 719 25.18 -7.68 5.55
N ARG A 720 25.89 -6.64 5.95
CA ARG A 720 27.24 -6.78 6.54
C ARG A 720 27.16 -7.22 8.00
N GLU A 721 26.17 -6.75 8.77
CA GLU A 721 25.93 -7.25 10.13
C GLU A 721 25.37 -8.68 10.15
N ALA A 722 24.47 -9.00 9.22
CA ALA A 722 23.96 -10.37 9.06
C ALA A 722 25.03 -11.37 8.63
N ALA A 723 26.03 -10.92 7.82
CA ALA A 723 27.14 -11.76 7.42
C ALA A 723 28.17 -11.99 8.54
N THR A 724 28.30 -11.06 9.48
CA THR A 724 29.19 -11.24 10.65
C THR A 724 28.58 -12.15 11.71
N ASP A 725 27.27 -12.22 11.81
CA ASP A 725 26.60 -13.11 12.76
C ASP A 725 26.55 -14.57 12.25
N THR A 726 26.55 -14.78 10.92
CA THR A 726 26.65 -16.12 10.34
C THR A 726 28.07 -16.71 10.35
N SER A 727 29.10 -15.89 10.57
CA SER A 727 30.49 -16.38 10.70
C SER A 727 30.84 -16.82 12.12
N ALA A 728 30.01 -16.52 13.11
CA ALA A 728 30.19 -16.92 14.49
C ALA A 728 29.55 -18.26 14.86
N THR A 729 28.72 -18.82 13.96
CA THR A 729 28.13 -20.14 14.16
C THR A 729 28.85 -21.16 13.26
N GLY A 730 29.84 -21.81 13.83
CA GLY A 730 30.54 -22.88 13.13
C GLY A 730 29.60 -24.00 12.71
N ALA A 731 29.76 -24.41 11.46
CA ALA A 731 29.27 -25.63 10.84
C ALA A 731 27.80 -25.97 11.12
N PHE A 732 26.96 -25.56 10.19
CA PHE A 732 25.60 -26.09 10.09
C PHE A 732 25.66 -27.54 9.59
N ASP A 733 25.48 -28.46 10.48
CA ASP A 733 25.17 -29.84 10.16
C ASP A 733 23.64 -30.00 10.25
N GLY A 734 23.00 -29.95 9.11
CA GLY A 734 21.68 -30.52 8.74
C GLY A 734 20.52 -30.51 9.73
N ARG A 735 20.47 -29.71 10.78
CA ARG A 735 19.34 -29.63 11.71
C ARG A 735 18.81 -28.21 11.80
N THR A 736 17.71 -28.02 11.14
CA THR A 736 16.90 -26.82 11.14
C THR A 736 16.32 -26.51 12.50
N GLY A 737 16.42 -25.30 12.96
CA GLY A 737 15.36 -24.70 13.74
C GLY A 737 15.67 -24.15 15.14
N SER A 738 16.69 -24.57 15.86
CA SER A 738 16.87 -24.09 17.25
C SER A 738 17.73 -22.83 17.37
N GLY A 739 18.68 -22.58 16.49
CA GLY A 739 19.56 -21.42 16.55
C GLY A 739 18.91 -20.09 16.12
N LEU A 740 17.95 -20.14 15.17
CA LEU A 740 17.20 -18.96 14.74
C LEU A 740 16.12 -18.56 15.75
N GLN A 741 15.62 -19.50 16.56
CA GLN A 741 14.61 -19.23 17.58
C GLN A 741 15.22 -18.64 18.85
N GLU A 742 16.46 -18.97 19.20
CA GLU A 742 17.15 -18.36 20.34
C GLU A 742 17.64 -16.94 20.03
N SER A 743 18.10 -16.65 18.80
CA SER A 743 18.45 -15.29 18.38
C SER A 743 17.21 -14.39 18.25
N SER A 744 16.04 -14.95 17.90
CA SER A 744 14.78 -14.20 17.86
C SER A 744 14.24 -13.88 19.27
N GLN A 745 14.50 -14.73 20.28
CA GLN A 745 14.07 -14.46 21.65
C GLN A 745 14.87 -13.34 22.33
N SER A 746 16.15 -13.23 22.04
CA SER A 746 16.97 -12.14 22.61
C SER A 746 16.64 -10.76 22.00
N ILE A 747 16.11 -10.72 20.79
CA ILE A 747 15.64 -9.48 20.12
C ILE A 747 14.20 -9.15 20.54
N GLN A 748 13.39 -10.14 20.92
CA GLN A 748 11.99 -9.94 21.35
C GLN A 748 11.83 -9.14 22.65
N SER A 749 12.83 -9.06 23.51
CA SER A 749 12.73 -8.29 24.76
C SER A 749 12.64 -6.76 24.55
N GLY A 750 12.88 -6.26 23.34
CA GLY A 750 12.79 -4.83 23.01
C GLY A 750 11.58 -4.40 22.17
N PHE A 751 10.95 -5.29 21.41
CA PHE A 751 9.95 -4.92 20.39
C PHE A 751 8.67 -5.78 20.34
N GLY A 752 8.44 -6.68 21.30
CA GLY A 752 7.25 -7.55 21.27
C GLY A 752 7.34 -8.67 20.23
N ALA A 753 6.24 -9.38 19.95
CA ALA A 753 6.21 -10.64 19.19
C ALA A 753 6.32 -10.50 17.65
N LEU A 754 7.09 -9.56 17.13
CA LEU A 754 7.28 -9.35 15.68
C LEU A 754 8.37 -10.27 15.11
N THR A 755 8.23 -10.68 13.85
CA THR A 755 9.28 -11.40 13.12
C THR A 755 10.49 -10.51 12.85
N LEU A 756 11.67 -11.09 12.61
CA LEU A 756 12.89 -10.32 12.33
C LEU A 756 12.70 -9.35 11.14
N GLY A 757 11.95 -9.75 10.11
CA GLY A 757 11.61 -8.89 8.98
C GLY A 757 10.73 -7.70 9.36
N GLN A 758 9.73 -7.91 10.19
CA GLN A 758 8.85 -6.85 10.70
C GLN A 758 9.58 -5.90 11.65
N GLN A 759 10.51 -6.42 12.44
CA GLN A 759 11.35 -5.61 13.33
C GLN A 759 12.33 -4.73 12.53
N LEU A 760 12.93 -5.25 11.46
CA LEU A 760 13.78 -4.47 10.57
C LEU A 760 12.98 -3.39 9.83
N GLN A 761 11.76 -3.70 9.40
CA GLN A 761 10.86 -2.72 8.79
C GLN A 761 10.49 -1.60 9.79
N GLN A 762 10.16 -1.96 11.01
CA GLN A 762 9.83 -0.99 12.06
C GLN A 762 11.01 -0.08 12.45
N ILE A 763 12.23 -0.61 12.44
CA ILE A 763 13.45 0.19 12.65
C ILE A 763 13.64 1.19 11.50
N THR A 764 13.43 0.75 10.26
CA THR A 764 13.55 1.59 9.07
C THR A 764 12.50 2.70 9.05
N ASP A 765 11.25 2.37 9.40
CA ASP A 765 10.15 3.32 9.46
C ASP A 765 10.35 4.35 10.60
N ASN A 766 10.83 3.91 11.75
CA ASN A 766 11.15 4.78 12.88
C ASN A 766 12.33 5.73 12.57
N GLU A 767 13.30 5.31 11.78
CA GLU A 767 14.39 6.19 11.33
C GLU A 767 13.93 7.20 10.29
N GLN A 768 13.05 6.83 9.39
CA GLN A 768 12.41 7.76 8.46
C GLN A 768 11.57 8.81 9.20
N GLU A 769 10.84 8.41 10.23
CA GLU A 769 10.04 9.31 11.05
C GLU A 769 10.93 10.30 11.84
N LYS A 770 12.06 9.82 12.36
CA LYS A 770 13.07 10.68 13.00
C LYS A 770 13.72 11.67 12.01
N LEU A 771 13.97 11.24 10.78
CA LEU A 771 14.49 12.11 9.72
C LEU A 771 13.46 13.17 9.30
N ARG A 772 12.17 12.81 9.25
CA ARG A 772 11.06 13.76 9.02
C ARG A 772 10.94 14.78 10.17
N ALA A 773 11.01 14.31 11.41
CA ALA A 773 11.00 15.16 12.59
C ALA A 773 12.21 16.10 12.63
N LEU A 774 13.37 15.64 12.21
CA LEU A 774 14.58 16.44 12.11
C LEU A 774 14.48 17.51 11.00
N ALA A 775 13.94 17.14 9.84
CA ALA A 775 13.67 18.07 8.73
C ALA A 775 12.67 19.16 9.14
N TRP A 776 11.66 18.77 9.93
CA TRP A 776 10.69 19.71 10.49
C TRP A 776 11.31 20.64 11.55
N ALA A 777 12.15 20.09 12.45
CA ALA A 777 12.83 20.85 13.50
C ALA A 777 13.87 21.84 12.95
N LEU A 778 14.40 21.62 11.75
CA LEU A 778 15.35 22.51 11.07
C LEU A 778 14.64 23.61 10.26
N GLY A 779 13.31 23.67 10.27
CA GLY A 779 12.47 24.68 9.62
C GLY A 779 12.71 24.72 8.12
N GLU A 780 11.78 24.22 7.34
CA GLU A 780 11.61 24.36 5.90
C GLU A 780 12.89 24.66 5.07
N VAL A 781 13.83 23.78 5.10
CA VAL A 781 14.75 23.66 3.98
C VAL A 781 13.97 22.81 2.97
N GLY A 782 13.48 23.45 1.90
CA GLY A 782 12.55 22.88 0.94
C GLY A 782 13.01 21.56 0.34
N VAL A 783 12.68 20.50 1.01
CA VAL A 783 12.71 19.14 0.47
C VAL A 783 11.25 18.77 0.20
N SER A 784 10.86 18.75 -1.06
CA SER A 784 9.51 18.33 -1.44
C SER A 784 9.28 16.87 -1.02
N GLU A 785 8.07 16.54 -0.54
CA GLU A 785 7.64 15.19 -0.16
C GLU A 785 7.88 14.10 -1.22
N ALA A 786 8.22 14.47 -2.45
CA ALA A 786 8.53 13.54 -3.52
C ALA A 786 9.95 12.93 -3.45
N GLN A 787 10.78 13.34 -2.49
CA GLN A 787 12.17 12.91 -2.36
C GLN A 787 12.49 12.24 -1.00
N ALA A 788 11.51 12.04 -0.14
CA ALA A 788 11.66 11.29 1.10
C ALA A 788 11.22 9.82 0.95
#